data_8ea1379abfcf4bbf7841a50878c434e3
#
_entry.id   8ea1379abfcf4bbf7841a50878c434e3
#
_cell.length_a   1.000
_cell.length_b   1.000
_cell.length_c   1.000
_cell.angle_alpha   90.00
_cell.angle_beta   90.00
_cell.angle_gamma   90.00
#
_symmetry.space_group_name_H-M   'P 1'
#
loop_
_entity.id
_entity.type
_entity.pdbx_description
1 polymer ?
#
loop_
_entity_poly.entity_id
_entity_poly.type
_entity_poly.pdbx_seq_one_letter_code
_entity_poly.pdbx_strand_id
1 'polypeptide(L)'
;IDTTIQVGKIRGVESHGMMASEREMELSDEHDGIIELPGDVPVGTEFAQWLAEHDPAKVDPMIEIAITPNRQDALGVRGIARDLAARGLGTLKPYDPPAVPGVFASPIGVRIDDALKEKGCPHFTGRVIRGVKNGPSPAWLQARLKAIGLRPISALVDITNFFTFDMNRPLHVFDADIVKGDLVIKPVTEPTEFAGLDDKTYTLQPGMMGIYDEAGLESVAGCLGGAHSGCTEATVNVFLESAYWDPVTIAGTARQLKLNSDAKYRFERGVDPEFTLPGLEAATQMILDLCGGEASEVVSDGAPLDMTRSYTLKPARVASLVGMEISEAEQRQTLTALGFRLEGDQAFPPSWRVDVKGEADLVEEVARIASLTKLEGKPLPRPTPGVPKPVLTQAQKRESAARRTCAALGYNECVTYSFIDEAAAAMFGGGTDATRLLNPISSEMSHMRPSLLPGLLQAAARNQARGFMDLGLFEVGAVYHGQAPEDQETLVTGILVGHTGPKDRFGARRAVDAFDAKADAEAVLSALGAPAKLMHLRDVNAWWHPGQAAKLSLGPKNVLGAFGALHPRTVEAFGLKGNVVAFAVHIAKIPTPNAKGITRPALALNDLQAVERDFAFLVDSGVEAIALVNAAAGADKALIESVRVFDEFTGLDGGQKSLAITVRLQPKDKTLTDEEIEAVGAKIVEKVGKAKGGVLRG
;
A
#
# COMPACT_ATOMS: atom_id res chain seq x y z
N ILE A 1 12.33 -22.18 -12.01
CA ILE A 1 12.66 -21.36 -13.20
C ILE A 1 12.44 -22.22 -14.41
N ASP A 2 11.44 -21.91 -15.21
CA ASP A 2 11.15 -22.63 -16.46
C ASP A 2 12.11 -22.14 -17.55
N THR A 3 13.40 -22.51 -17.41
CA THR A 3 14.47 -22.05 -18.30
C THR A 3 15.21 -23.25 -18.89
N THR A 4 15.17 -23.35 -20.20
CA THR A 4 15.97 -24.33 -20.95
C THR A 4 17.35 -23.76 -21.25
N ILE A 5 18.40 -24.32 -20.64
CA ILE A 5 19.79 -23.94 -20.89
C ILE A 5 20.23 -24.57 -22.22
N GLN A 6 20.70 -23.74 -23.13
CA GLN A 6 21.19 -24.18 -24.43
C GLN A 6 22.70 -24.38 -24.41
N VAL A 7 23.18 -25.32 -25.24
CA VAL A 7 24.61 -25.52 -25.45
C VAL A 7 25.24 -24.23 -25.98
N GLY A 8 26.28 -23.76 -25.31
CA GLY A 8 26.95 -22.49 -25.64
C GLY A 8 28.47 -22.59 -25.51
N LYS A 9 29.22 -21.68 -26.14
CA LYS A 9 30.68 -21.59 -25.98
C LYS A 9 31.03 -20.56 -24.91
N ILE A 10 31.70 -21.02 -23.85
CA ILE A 10 32.22 -20.18 -22.78
C ILE A 10 33.76 -20.22 -22.83
N ARG A 11 34.38 -19.06 -23.04
CA ARG A 11 35.86 -18.93 -23.15
C ARG A 11 36.49 -19.89 -24.17
N GLY A 12 35.76 -20.16 -25.28
CA GLY A 12 36.25 -21.02 -26.36
C GLY A 12 36.00 -22.54 -26.16
N VAL A 13 35.45 -22.95 -25.02
CA VAL A 13 35.07 -24.35 -24.71
C VAL A 13 33.55 -24.46 -24.82
N GLU A 14 33.07 -25.52 -25.44
CA GLU A 14 31.64 -25.84 -25.55
C GLU A 14 31.12 -26.33 -24.20
N SER A 15 30.06 -25.67 -23.71
CA SER A 15 29.40 -26.00 -22.45
C SER A 15 28.03 -26.63 -22.73
N HIS A 16 27.83 -27.86 -22.25
CA HIS A 16 26.61 -28.65 -22.42
C HIS A 16 25.65 -28.55 -21.24
N GLY A 17 25.99 -27.80 -20.20
CA GLY A 17 25.14 -27.65 -19.01
C GLY A 17 25.71 -26.63 -18.03
N MET A 18 24.99 -26.42 -16.95
CA MET A 18 25.38 -25.58 -15.82
C MET A 18 25.30 -26.40 -14.54
N MET A 19 26.32 -26.32 -13.71
CA MET A 19 26.27 -26.82 -12.34
C MET A 19 25.50 -25.78 -11.51
N ALA A 20 24.48 -26.21 -10.77
CA ALA A 20 23.57 -25.34 -10.05
C ALA A 20 23.77 -25.44 -8.53
N SER A 21 23.56 -24.34 -7.82
CA SER A 21 23.39 -24.30 -6.37
C SER A 21 21.95 -24.66 -5.99
N GLU A 22 21.69 -24.90 -4.70
CA GLU A 22 20.32 -25.13 -4.21
C GLU A 22 19.39 -23.93 -4.50
N ARG A 23 19.90 -22.70 -4.39
CA ARG A 23 19.15 -21.48 -4.70
C ARG A 23 18.74 -21.38 -6.17
N GLU A 24 19.63 -21.75 -7.08
CA GLU A 24 19.32 -21.74 -8.52
C GLU A 24 18.29 -22.80 -8.90
N MET A 25 18.20 -23.88 -8.12
CA MET A 25 17.18 -24.93 -8.26
C MET A 25 15.92 -24.65 -7.42
N GLU A 26 15.85 -23.50 -6.73
CA GLU A 26 14.73 -23.11 -5.84
C GLU A 26 14.48 -24.12 -4.69
N LEU A 27 15.52 -24.78 -4.22
CA LEU A 27 15.44 -25.78 -3.15
C LEU A 27 15.69 -25.18 -1.75
N SER A 28 16.48 -24.11 -1.67
CA SER A 28 16.75 -23.33 -0.46
C SER A 28 17.41 -21.98 -0.83
N ASP A 29 17.73 -21.15 0.18
CA ASP A 29 18.49 -19.90 0.00
C ASP A 29 20.01 -20.12 -0.10
N GLU A 30 20.48 -21.36 0.02
CA GLU A 30 21.91 -21.72 -0.04
C GLU A 30 22.46 -21.50 -1.45
N HIS A 31 23.50 -20.69 -1.56
CA HIS A 31 24.11 -20.30 -2.84
C HIS A 31 25.65 -20.42 -2.85
N ASP A 32 26.24 -20.88 -1.75
CA ASP A 32 27.68 -21.10 -1.66
C ASP A 32 28.07 -22.45 -2.28
N GLY A 33 28.54 -22.39 -3.51
CA GLY A 33 28.97 -23.60 -4.25
C GLY A 33 27.88 -24.16 -5.17
N ILE A 34 28.04 -25.46 -5.45
CA ILE A 34 27.16 -26.24 -6.32
C ILE A 34 26.59 -27.43 -5.53
N ILE A 35 25.47 -27.97 -6.00
CA ILE A 35 24.92 -29.21 -5.41
C ILE A 35 25.88 -30.37 -5.71
N GLU A 36 26.44 -31.00 -4.66
CA GLU A 36 27.28 -32.18 -4.74
C GLU A 36 26.47 -33.42 -4.35
N LEU A 37 26.38 -34.37 -5.24
CA LEU A 37 25.75 -35.68 -5.00
C LEU A 37 26.74 -36.70 -4.49
N PRO A 38 26.29 -37.71 -3.69
CA PRO A 38 27.13 -38.83 -3.31
C PRO A 38 27.80 -39.52 -4.51
N GLY A 39 29.05 -39.96 -4.36
CA GLY A 39 29.85 -40.50 -5.47
C GLY A 39 29.35 -41.82 -6.06
N ASP A 40 28.37 -42.46 -5.45
CA ASP A 40 27.73 -43.69 -5.92
C ASP A 40 26.51 -43.47 -6.81
N VAL A 41 26.10 -42.20 -7.00
CA VAL A 41 24.99 -41.85 -7.89
C VAL A 41 25.44 -42.02 -9.36
N PRO A 42 24.77 -42.86 -10.17
CA PRO A 42 25.13 -43.04 -11.56
C PRO A 42 25.03 -41.76 -12.38
N VAL A 43 26.00 -41.49 -13.24
CA VAL A 43 25.98 -40.36 -14.15
C VAL A 43 24.79 -40.47 -15.10
N GLY A 44 23.97 -39.41 -15.20
CA GLY A 44 22.77 -39.40 -16.01
C GLY A 44 21.50 -39.73 -15.23
N THR A 45 21.56 -39.91 -13.89
CA THR A 45 20.39 -40.01 -13.04
C THR A 45 19.66 -38.67 -13.05
N GLU A 46 18.36 -38.71 -13.24
CA GLU A 46 17.51 -37.51 -13.18
C GLU A 46 17.49 -36.95 -11.74
N PHE A 47 17.92 -35.69 -11.56
CA PHE A 47 18.10 -35.10 -10.25
C PHE A 47 16.79 -35.05 -9.45
N ALA A 48 15.65 -34.71 -10.10
CA ALA A 48 14.35 -34.68 -9.45
C ALA A 48 13.94 -36.06 -8.90
N GLN A 49 14.22 -37.14 -9.61
CA GLN A 49 13.95 -38.50 -9.13
C GLN A 49 14.85 -38.85 -7.95
N TRP A 50 16.15 -38.57 -8.05
CA TRP A 50 17.10 -38.82 -6.96
C TRP A 50 16.68 -38.04 -5.69
N LEU A 51 16.29 -36.75 -5.87
CA LEU A 51 15.87 -35.91 -4.76
C LEU A 51 14.60 -36.45 -4.08
N ALA A 52 13.63 -36.92 -4.87
CA ALA A 52 12.41 -37.53 -4.34
C ALA A 52 12.65 -38.79 -3.50
N GLU A 53 13.69 -39.55 -3.83
CA GLU A 53 14.10 -40.78 -3.12
C GLU A 53 14.89 -40.46 -1.83
N HIS A 54 15.70 -39.38 -1.82
CA HIS A 54 16.68 -39.11 -0.77
C HIS A 54 16.26 -37.94 0.17
N ASP A 55 15.55 -36.98 -0.34
CA ASP A 55 14.97 -35.87 0.46
C ASP A 55 13.54 -35.51 -0.03
N PRO A 56 12.59 -36.42 0.24
CA PRO A 56 11.20 -36.23 -0.23
C PRO A 56 10.55 -34.94 0.28
N ALA A 57 11.05 -34.36 1.36
CA ALA A 57 10.56 -33.08 1.88
C ALA A 57 10.81 -31.90 0.91
N LYS A 58 11.84 -31.96 0.10
CA LYS A 58 12.18 -30.92 -0.89
C LYS A 58 11.37 -31.01 -2.18
N VAL A 59 10.65 -32.13 -2.40
CA VAL A 59 9.80 -32.33 -3.58
C VAL A 59 8.32 -32.46 -3.24
N ASP A 60 7.97 -32.45 -1.94
CA ASP A 60 6.58 -32.49 -1.49
C ASP A 60 5.87 -31.18 -1.89
N PRO A 61 4.73 -31.26 -2.61
CA PRO A 61 4.02 -30.07 -3.03
C PRO A 61 3.60 -29.20 -1.86
N MET A 62 4.12 -27.98 -1.77
CA MET A 62 3.69 -27.00 -0.81
C MET A 62 2.48 -26.25 -1.37
N ILE A 63 1.36 -26.28 -0.64
CA ILE A 63 0.13 -25.56 -1.00
C ILE A 63 -0.02 -24.39 -0.04
N GLU A 64 0.12 -23.19 -0.56
CA GLU A 64 -0.16 -21.98 0.19
C GLU A 64 -1.67 -21.75 0.27
N ILE A 65 -2.22 -21.63 1.48
CA ILE A 65 -3.64 -21.45 1.74
C ILE A 65 -3.84 -20.14 2.51
N ALA A 66 -4.59 -19.20 1.92
CA ALA A 66 -5.01 -17.99 2.60
C ALA A 66 -6.21 -18.29 3.50
N ILE A 67 -6.00 -18.25 4.81
CA ILE A 67 -7.03 -18.48 5.80
C ILE A 67 -7.62 -17.14 6.26
N THR A 68 -8.95 -17.00 6.15
CA THR A 68 -9.66 -15.80 6.63
C THR A 68 -9.59 -15.69 8.16
N PRO A 69 -9.61 -14.47 8.74
CA PRO A 69 -9.46 -14.28 10.19
C PRO A 69 -10.49 -14.98 11.06
N ASN A 70 -11.69 -15.28 10.54
CA ASN A 70 -12.75 -16.00 11.22
C ASN A 70 -12.55 -17.52 11.23
N ARG A 71 -11.62 -18.06 10.43
CA ARG A 71 -11.36 -19.50 10.31
C ARG A 71 -10.07 -19.90 11.00
N GLN A 72 -9.89 -19.45 12.24
CA GLN A 72 -8.73 -19.78 13.07
C GLN A 72 -8.55 -21.29 13.26
N ASP A 73 -9.62 -22.07 13.26
CA ASP A 73 -9.59 -23.54 13.36
C ASP A 73 -8.84 -24.21 12.18
N ALA A 74 -8.80 -23.53 11.03
CA ALA A 74 -8.09 -23.99 9.84
C ALA A 74 -6.60 -23.57 9.79
N LEU A 75 -6.08 -22.92 10.85
CA LEU A 75 -4.64 -22.60 10.98
C LEU A 75 -3.79 -23.83 11.38
N GLY A 76 -4.39 -25.01 11.44
CA GLY A 76 -3.73 -26.30 11.58
C GLY A 76 -4.22 -27.29 10.52
N VAL A 77 -3.34 -28.24 10.15
CA VAL A 77 -3.64 -29.27 9.13
C VAL A 77 -4.93 -30.02 9.45
N ARG A 78 -5.19 -30.33 10.74
CA ARG A 78 -6.41 -31.01 11.14
C ARG A 78 -7.67 -30.20 10.84
N GLY A 79 -7.63 -28.86 10.96
CA GLY A 79 -8.75 -27.99 10.58
C GLY A 79 -9.04 -28.02 9.09
N ILE A 80 -8.00 -28.00 8.27
CA ILE A 80 -8.11 -28.19 6.81
C ILE A 80 -8.71 -29.58 6.51
N ALA A 81 -8.25 -30.64 7.20
CA ALA A 81 -8.77 -31.98 7.01
C ALA A 81 -10.27 -32.10 7.35
N ARG A 82 -10.78 -31.35 8.37
CA ARG A 82 -12.22 -31.27 8.66
C ARG A 82 -13.00 -30.71 7.48
N ASP A 83 -12.53 -29.63 6.89
CA ASP A 83 -13.18 -28.99 5.74
C ASP A 83 -13.17 -29.90 4.51
N LEU A 84 -12.05 -30.57 4.22
CA LEU A 84 -11.95 -31.53 3.12
C LEU A 84 -12.89 -32.74 3.34
N ALA A 85 -13.00 -33.24 4.56
CA ALA A 85 -13.92 -34.31 4.90
C ALA A 85 -15.39 -33.86 4.78
N ALA A 86 -15.74 -32.67 5.25
CA ALA A 86 -17.06 -32.08 5.08
C ALA A 86 -17.43 -31.89 3.60
N ARG A 87 -16.43 -31.62 2.76
CA ARG A 87 -16.59 -31.54 1.30
C ARG A 87 -16.74 -32.92 0.62
N GLY A 88 -16.52 -34.01 1.33
CA GLY A 88 -16.61 -35.38 0.81
C GLY A 88 -15.34 -35.87 0.14
N LEU A 89 -14.19 -35.24 0.38
CA LEU A 89 -12.89 -35.63 -0.19
C LEU A 89 -12.15 -36.69 0.67
N GLY A 90 -12.75 -37.16 1.74
CA GLY A 90 -12.20 -38.17 2.64
C GLY A 90 -13.02 -38.30 3.90
N THR A 91 -12.49 -39.11 4.85
CA THR A 91 -13.07 -39.28 6.18
C THR A 91 -12.09 -38.81 7.22
N LEU A 92 -12.49 -37.88 8.08
CA LEU A 92 -11.68 -37.41 9.19
C LEU A 92 -11.58 -38.53 10.26
N LYS A 93 -10.34 -38.95 10.56
CA LYS A 93 -10.11 -39.91 11.64
C LYS A 93 -10.44 -39.25 12.98
N PRO A 94 -11.18 -39.94 13.91
CA PRO A 94 -11.34 -39.47 15.28
C PRO A 94 -9.99 -39.20 15.93
N TYR A 95 -9.92 -38.19 16.76
CA TYR A 95 -8.73 -37.87 17.54
C TYR A 95 -9.13 -37.52 18.96
N ASP A 96 -8.92 -38.46 19.85
CA ASP A 96 -9.20 -38.37 21.27
C ASP A 96 -7.95 -38.90 21.98
N PRO A 97 -6.98 -38.02 22.30
CA PRO A 97 -5.74 -38.46 22.94
C PRO A 97 -6.03 -38.98 24.34
N PRO A 98 -5.52 -40.16 24.69
CA PRO A 98 -5.69 -40.71 26.04
C PRO A 98 -4.92 -39.85 27.05
N ALA A 99 -5.47 -39.79 28.27
CA ALA A 99 -4.75 -39.20 29.39
C ALA A 99 -3.50 -40.01 29.72
N VAL A 100 -2.37 -39.31 29.89
CA VAL A 100 -1.09 -39.90 30.28
C VAL A 100 -1.00 -39.90 31.82
N PRO A 101 -0.93 -41.06 32.46
CA PRO A 101 -0.83 -41.14 33.93
C PRO A 101 0.43 -40.46 34.46
N GLY A 102 0.29 -39.57 35.46
CA GLY A 102 1.43 -39.07 36.21
C GLY A 102 1.99 -40.12 37.14
N VAL A 103 3.33 -40.25 37.19
CA VAL A 103 4.01 -41.21 38.07
C VAL A 103 4.66 -40.55 39.30
N PHE A 104 4.62 -39.23 39.37
CA PHE A 104 5.07 -38.42 40.51
C PHE A 104 4.31 -37.08 40.57
N ALA A 105 4.26 -36.44 41.74
CA ALA A 105 3.68 -35.10 41.89
C ALA A 105 4.57 -34.06 41.20
N SER A 106 3.97 -33.12 40.50
CA SER A 106 4.74 -32.04 39.83
C SER A 106 5.50 -31.21 40.88
N PRO A 107 6.81 -31.03 40.73
CA PRO A 107 7.58 -30.12 41.59
C PRO A 107 7.36 -28.64 41.29
N ILE A 108 6.76 -28.31 40.15
CA ILE A 108 6.42 -26.95 39.72
C ILE A 108 4.91 -26.83 39.70
N GLY A 109 4.34 -25.94 40.52
CA GLY A 109 2.94 -25.57 40.47
C GLY A 109 2.66 -24.44 39.47
N VAL A 110 1.35 -24.21 39.27
CA VAL A 110 0.91 -23.08 38.40
C VAL A 110 -0.16 -22.27 39.14
N ARG A 111 -0.13 -20.97 38.94
CA ARG A 111 -1.13 -20.05 39.50
C ARG A 111 -1.42 -18.90 38.55
N ILE A 112 -2.70 -18.61 38.36
CA ILE A 112 -3.18 -17.46 37.60
C ILE A 112 -3.61 -16.38 38.59
N ASP A 113 -3.13 -15.15 38.41
CA ASP A 113 -3.62 -13.99 39.15
C ASP A 113 -5.14 -13.83 38.92
N ASP A 114 -5.89 -13.58 40.01
CA ASP A 114 -7.36 -13.51 39.94
C ASP A 114 -7.86 -12.46 38.95
N ALA A 115 -7.09 -11.38 38.72
CA ALA A 115 -7.42 -10.37 37.74
C ALA A 115 -7.40 -10.87 36.29
N LEU A 116 -6.71 -11.99 36.01
CA LEU A 116 -6.58 -12.57 34.69
C LEU A 116 -7.49 -13.75 34.40
N LYS A 117 -8.14 -14.32 35.41
CA LYS A 117 -8.97 -15.54 35.26
C LYS A 117 -10.18 -15.34 34.36
N GLU A 118 -10.78 -14.14 34.34
CA GLU A 118 -11.90 -13.85 33.46
C GLU A 118 -11.44 -13.30 32.08
N LYS A 119 -10.42 -12.42 32.10
CA LYS A 119 -9.93 -11.72 30.90
C LYS A 119 -8.41 -11.76 30.89
N GLY A 120 -7.85 -12.74 30.25
CA GLY A 120 -6.40 -12.89 30.14
C GLY A 120 -6.02 -14.35 29.94
N CYS A 121 -6.01 -15.11 31.00
CA CYS A 121 -5.73 -16.56 31.01
C CYS A 121 -6.80 -17.31 31.80
N PRO A 122 -7.92 -17.68 31.19
CA PRO A 122 -8.97 -18.46 31.88
C PRO A 122 -8.55 -19.86 32.29
N HIS A 123 -7.63 -20.49 31.56
CA HIS A 123 -7.19 -21.86 31.84
C HIS A 123 -5.71 -22.05 31.44
N PHE A 124 -4.94 -22.49 32.43
CA PHE A 124 -3.53 -22.85 32.24
C PHE A 124 -3.28 -24.25 32.77
N THR A 125 -2.67 -25.11 31.96
CA THR A 125 -2.31 -26.48 32.33
C THR A 125 -0.84 -26.73 32.04
N GLY A 126 -0.21 -27.58 32.82
CA GLY A 126 1.15 -28.01 32.57
C GLY A 126 1.53 -29.25 33.34
N ARG A 127 2.71 -29.76 33.03
CA ARG A 127 3.34 -30.87 33.80
C ARG A 127 4.83 -30.90 33.60
N VAL A 128 5.53 -31.47 34.54
CA VAL A 128 6.95 -31.77 34.43
C VAL A 128 7.14 -33.15 33.77
N ILE A 129 8.07 -33.25 32.86
CA ILE A 129 8.55 -34.52 32.28
C ILE A 129 10.04 -34.58 32.59
N ARG A 130 10.46 -35.53 33.41
CA ARG A 130 11.85 -35.69 33.86
C ARG A 130 12.57 -36.81 33.08
N GLY A 131 13.88 -36.67 32.93
CA GLY A 131 14.72 -37.70 32.31
C GLY A 131 14.56 -37.78 30.80
N VAL A 132 14.16 -36.70 30.12
CA VAL A 132 14.05 -36.65 28.68
C VAL A 132 15.46 -36.60 28.04
N LYS A 133 15.58 -37.11 26.82
CA LYS A 133 16.76 -36.96 25.98
C LYS A 133 16.40 -36.03 24.84
N ASN A 134 16.78 -34.77 24.98
CA ASN A 134 16.61 -33.80 23.92
C ASN A 134 17.75 -33.94 22.90
N GLY A 135 17.41 -33.95 21.62
CA GLY A 135 18.33 -34.09 20.51
C GLY A 135 17.61 -33.85 19.18
N PRO A 136 18.16 -34.27 18.07
CA PRO A 136 17.48 -34.16 16.78
C PRO A 136 16.16 -34.93 16.79
N SER A 137 15.10 -34.33 16.27
CA SER A 137 13.82 -34.99 16.06
C SER A 137 13.93 -36.09 14.97
N PRO A 138 13.01 -37.09 14.98
CA PRO A 138 13.10 -38.18 13.96
C PRO A 138 12.85 -37.62 12.54
N ALA A 139 13.41 -38.28 11.55
CA ALA A 139 13.42 -37.85 10.15
C ALA A 139 12.01 -37.47 9.61
N TRP A 140 10.98 -38.25 9.98
CA TRP A 140 9.62 -37.96 9.53
C TRP A 140 9.09 -36.63 10.06
N LEU A 141 9.42 -36.25 11.31
CA LEU A 141 9.00 -34.99 11.91
C LEU A 141 9.76 -33.81 11.27
N GLN A 142 11.09 -33.98 11.11
CA GLN A 142 11.91 -33.01 10.39
C GLN A 142 11.41 -32.78 8.96
N ALA A 143 11.06 -33.84 8.24
CA ALA A 143 10.55 -33.75 6.87
C ALA A 143 9.26 -32.91 6.81
N ARG A 144 8.31 -33.14 7.72
CA ARG A 144 7.05 -32.38 7.80
C ARG A 144 7.27 -30.88 8.10
N LEU A 145 8.18 -30.57 9.04
CA LEU A 145 8.50 -29.19 9.38
C LEU A 145 9.22 -28.49 8.24
N LYS A 146 10.19 -29.15 7.60
CA LYS A 146 10.89 -28.63 6.42
C LYS A 146 9.94 -28.37 5.25
N ALA A 147 8.96 -29.26 5.02
CA ALA A 147 7.99 -29.12 3.93
C ALA A 147 7.14 -27.84 4.05
N ILE A 148 6.95 -27.28 5.25
CA ILE A 148 6.25 -26.01 5.49
C ILE A 148 7.21 -24.84 5.74
N GLY A 149 8.51 -24.99 5.42
CA GLY A 149 9.51 -23.95 5.53
C GLY A 149 10.10 -23.74 6.94
N LEU A 150 9.80 -24.62 7.91
CA LEU A 150 10.38 -24.54 9.25
C LEU A 150 11.72 -25.28 9.34
N ARG A 151 12.66 -24.67 10.03
CA ARG A 151 13.94 -25.33 10.33
C ARG A 151 13.77 -26.18 11.61
N PRO A 152 14.04 -27.50 11.57
CA PRO A 152 14.11 -28.32 12.77
C PRO A 152 15.19 -27.81 13.74
N ILE A 153 14.90 -27.79 15.03
CA ILE A 153 15.81 -27.29 16.07
C ILE A 153 16.23 -28.41 17.02
N SER A 154 15.26 -28.95 17.77
CA SER A 154 15.44 -30.08 18.68
C SER A 154 14.10 -30.81 18.85
N ALA A 155 14.13 -32.06 19.31
CA ALA A 155 12.90 -32.87 19.43
C ALA A 155 11.80 -32.15 20.24
N LEU A 156 12.12 -31.51 21.37
CA LEU A 156 11.17 -30.80 22.19
C LEU A 156 10.55 -29.61 21.47
N VAL A 157 11.37 -28.78 20.82
CA VAL A 157 10.89 -27.59 20.07
C VAL A 157 10.12 -28.03 18.82
N ASP A 158 10.58 -29.05 18.15
CA ASP A 158 9.95 -29.58 16.94
C ASP A 158 8.58 -30.19 17.24
N ILE A 159 8.41 -30.83 18.42
CA ILE A 159 7.09 -31.30 18.90
C ILE A 159 6.14 -30.12 19.13
N THR A 160 6.57 -29.06 19.81
CA THR A 160 5.70 -27.89 20.03
C THR A 160 5.32 -27.21 18.73
N ASN A 161 6.25 -27.09 17.79
CA ASN A 161 5.98 -26.60 16.43
C ASN A 161 5.00 -27.52 15.69
N PHE A 162 5.18 -28.83 15.77
CA PHE A 162 4.25 -29.78 15.16
C PHE A 162 2.82 -29.59 15.65
N PHE A 163 2.58 -29.52 16.96
CA PHE A 163 1.25 -29.27 17.50
C PHE A 163 0.69 -27.90 17.09
N THR A 164 1.55 -26.90 16.98
CA THR A 164 1.17 -25.57 16.51
C THR A 164 0.59 -25.61 15.08
N PHE A 165 1.25 -26.32 14.16
CA PHE A 165 0.87 -26.38 12.75
C PHE A 165 -0.09 -27.51 12.39
N ASP A 166 -0.06 -28.63 13.13
CA ASP A 166 -0.97 -29.75 12.88
C ASP A 166 -2.34 -29.54 13.54
N MET A 167 -2.33 -29.16 14.83
CA MET A 167 -3.54 -29.08 15.67
C MET A 167 -4.03 -27.66 15.93
N ASN A 168 -3.35 -26.63 15.45
CA ASN A 168 -3.61 -25.24 15.83
C ASN A 168 -3.52 -25.03 17.36
N ARG A 169 -2.58 -25.72 18.01
CA ARG A 169 -2.37 -25.67 19.46
C ARG A 169 -0.91 -25.27 19.75
N PRO A 170 -0.61 -23.98 19.89
CA PRO A 170 0.71 -23.57 20.35
C PRO A 170 0.94 -24.06 21.79
N LEU A 171 2.11 -24.63 22.01
CA LEU A 171 2.60 -25.14 23.27
C LEU A 171 3.95 -24.49 23.58
N HIS A 172 4.33 -24.47 24.85
CA HIS A 172 5.68 -24.04 25.24
C HIS A 172 6.34 -25.06 26.17
N VAL A 173 7.66 -25.13 26.08
CA VAL A 173 8.50 -25.96 26.95
C VAL A 173 9.52 -25.08 27.65
N PHE A 174 9.55 -25.17 29.01
CA PHE A 174 10.57 -24.55 29.82
C PHE A 174 11.58 -25.59 30.29
N ASP A 175 12.84 -25.23 30.41
CA ASP A 175 13.81 -26.06 31.15
C ASP A 175 13.45 -26.03 32.63
N ALA A 176 12.96 -27.16 33.16
CA ALA A 176 12.41 -27.26 34.51
C ALA A 176 13.50 -27.11 35.57
N ASP A 177 14.77 -27.35 35.25
CA ASP A 177 15.87 -27.18 36.20
C ASP A 177 16.27 -25.72 36.39
N ILE A 178 15.88 -24.86 35.42
CA ILE A 178 16.11 -23.40 35.48
C ILE A 178 14.97 -22.69 36.20
N VAL A 179 13.72 -23.13 36.04
CA VAL A 179 12.53 -22.55 36.70
C VAL A 179 12.66 -22.61 38.21
N LYS A 180 12.42 -21.50 38.89
CA LYS A 180 12.49 -21.36 40.35
C LYS A 180 11.09 -21.27 40.96
N GLY A 181 10.72 -22.27 41.78
CA GLY A 181 9.38 -22.32 42.41
C GLY A 181 8.27 -22.56 41.41
N ASP A 182 7.12 -21.93 41.61
CA ASP A 182 5.92 -22.09 40.80
C ASP A 182 5.88 -21.08 39.65
N LEU A 183 5.21 -21.45 38.56
CA LEU A 183 4.91 -20.53 37.46
C LEU A 183 3.64 -19.71 37.79
N VAL A 184 3.75 -18.39 37.73
CA VAL A 184 2.68 -17.44 38.04
C VAL A 184 2.37 -16.58 36.86
N ILE A 185 1.14 -16.67 36.36
CA ILE A 185 0.61 -15.82 35.28
C ILE A 185 0.04 -14.56 35.93
N LYS A 186 0.67 -13.40 35.68
CA LYS A 186 0.24 -12.13 36.28
C LYS A 186 0.46 -10.93 35.33
N PRO A 187 -0.25 -9.82 35.59
CA PRO A 187 0.02 -8.58 34.83
C PRO A 187 1.41 -8.03 35.13
N VAL A 188 2.06 -7.48 34.13
CA VAL A 188 3.24 -6.62 34.29
C VAL A 188 2.80 -5.36 35.02
N THR A 189 3.49 -4.96 36.10
CA THR A 189 3.12 -3.80 36.94
C THR A 189 3.96 -2.56 36.63
N GLU A 190 5.17 -2.75 36.13
CA GLU A 190 6.11 -1.68 35.76
C GLU A 190 6.83 -2.04 34.46
N PRO A 191 7.37 -1.08 33.70
CA PRO A 191 8.13 -1.37 32.50
C PRO A 191 9.23 -2.37 32.76
N THR A 192 9.21 -3.53 32.13
CA THR A 192 10.11 -4.66 32.39
C THR A 192 10.80 -5.08 31.10
N GLU A 193 12.14 -5.15 31.13
CA GLU A 193 12.92 -5.68 30.01
C GLU A 193 12.84 -7.20 29.95
N PHE A 194 12.74 -7.73 28.74
CA PHE A 194 12.58 -9.15 28.45
C PHE A 194 13.44 -9.55 27.26
N ALA A 195 14.31 -10.53 27.43
CA ALA A 195 15.10 -11.14 26.36
C ALA A 195 14.32 -12.33 25.79
N GLY A 196 13.86 -12.23 24.55
CA GLY A 196 13.09 -13.27 23.86
C GLY A 196 13.96 -14.37 23.25
N LEU A 197 13.36 -15.52 22.96
CA LEU A 197 13.95 -16.63 22.20
C LEU A 197 14.32 -16.26 20.74
N ASP A 198 13.90 -15.08 20.25
CA ASP A 198 14.22 -14.54 18.94
C ASP A 198 15.44 -13.61 18.96
N ASP A 199 16.25 -13.68 20.03
CA ASP A 199 17.47 -12.85 20.24
C ASP A 199 17.22 -11.35 20.30
N LYS A 200 15.97 -10.91 20.57
CA LYS A 200 15.62 -9.50 20.73
C LYS A 200 15.23 -9.18 22.16
N THR A 201 15.44 -7.92 22.51
CA THR A 201 14.99 -7.37 23.80
C THR A 201 13.73 -6.55 23.59
N TYR A 202 12.74 -6.78 24.45
CA TYR A 202 11.45 -6.09 24.45
C TYR A 202 11.26 -5.38 25.80
N THR A 203 10.56 -4.25 25.79
CA THR A 203 10.16 -3.59 27.05
C THR A 203 8.65 -3.75 27.22
N LEU A 204 8.26 -4.67 28.10
CA LEU A 204 6.85 -4.89 28.43
C LEU A 204 6.32 -3.70 29.22
N GLN A 205 5.10 -3.31 28.91
CA GLN A 205 4.41 -2.21 29.57
C GLN A 205 3.40 -2.73 30.61
N PRO A 206 3.06 -1.92 31.64
CA PRO A 206 2.04 -2.27 32.61
C PRO A 206 0.72 -2.70 31.96
N GLY A 207 0.13 -3.79 32.48
CA GLY A 207 -1.09 -4.40 31.97
C GLY A 207 -0.88 -5.49 30.92
N MET A 208 0.32 -5.68 30.36
CA MET A 208 0.66 -6.85 29.58
C MET A 208 0.74 -8.08 30.48
N MET A 209 0.50 -9.28 29.92
CA MET A 209 0.59 -10.53 30.67
C MET A 209 1.95 -11.17 30.56
N GLY A 210 2.50 -11.59 31.67
CA GLY A 210 3.74 -12.36 31.75
C GLY A 210 3.55 -13.67 32.53
N ILE A 211 4.38 -14.64 32.21
CA ILE A 211 4.60 -15.82 33.01
C ILE A 211 5.87 -15.58 33.81
N TYR A 212 5.77 -15.68 35.13
CA TYR A 212 6.85 -15.41 36.07
C TYR A 212 7.15 -16.63 36.88
N ASP A 213 8.38 -16.78 37.27
CA ASP A 213 8.81 -17.64 38.39
C ASP A 213 9.30 -16.79 39.57
N GLU A 214 9.99 -17.35 40.55
CA GLU A 214 10.57 -16.60 41.68
C GLU A 214 11.77 -15.73 41.27
N ALA A 215 12.44 -16.03 40.16
CA ALA A 215 13.59 -15.27 39.65
C ALA A 215 13.16 -14.06 38.80
N GLY A 216 12.04 -14.16 38.08
CA GLY A 216 11.58 -13.06 37.23
C GLY A 216 10.57 -13.43 36.15
N LEU A 217 10.63 -12.67 35.06
CA LEU A 217 9.77 -12.86 33.89
C LEU A 217 10.38 -13.90 32.95
N GLU A 218 9.66 -15.00 32.72
CA GLU A 218 10.09 -16.15 31.90
C GLU A 218 9.45 -16.18 30.52
N SER A 219 8.30 -15.53 30.33
CA SER A 219 7.62 -15.51 29.03
C SER A 219 6.68 -14.33 28.90
N VAL A 220 6.56 -13.77 27.70
CA VAL A 220 5.44 -12.90 27.30
C VAL A 220 4.28 -13.84 26.98
N ALA A 221 3.34 -13.94 27.91
CA ALA A 221 2.26 -14.94 27.89
C ALA A 221 1.57 -15.06 26.51
N GLY A 222 1.56 -16.26 25.96
CA GLY A 222 0.96 -16.56 24.66
C GLY A 222 1.62 -15.92 23.43
N CYS A 223 2.72 -15.19 23.60
CA CYS A 223 3.38 -14.47 22.50
C CYS A 223 4.80 -14.98 22.21
N LEU A 224 5.67 -15.07 23.24
CA LEU A 224 7.08 -15.39 23.06
C LEU A 224 7.70 -15.90 24.36
N GLY A 225 8.38 -17.04 24.31
CA GLY A 225 9.19 -17.56 25.41
C GLY A 225 10.47 -16.74 25.63
N GLY A 226 10.98 -16.78 26.86
CA GLY A 226 12.23 -16.14 27.24
C GLY A 226 13.45 -16.97 26.93
N ALA A 227 14.56 -16.29 26.66
CA ALA A 227 15.84 -16.94 26.42
C ALA A 227 16.38 -17.65 27.68
N HIS A 228 16.02 -17.16 28.88
CA HIS A 228 16.54 -17.66 30.16
C HIS A 228 16.14 -19.11 30.42
N SER A 229 14.85 -19.45 30.33
CA SER A 229 14.30 -20.79 30.58
C SER A 229 14.07 -21.61 29.31
N GLY A 230 14.65 -21.20 28.19
CA GLY A 230 14.57 -21.93 26.91
C GLY A 230 15.28 -23.29 26.98
N CYS A 231 14.66 -24.32 26.40
CA CYS A 231 15.28 -25.65 26.33
C CYS A 231 16.50 -25.67 25.40
N THR A 232 17.52 -26.42 25.81
CA THR A 232 18.74 -26.69 25.03
C THR A 232 18.90 -28.20 24.80
N GLU A 233 19.91 -28.62 24.03
CA GLU A 233 20.24 -30.04 23.85
C GLU A 233 20.62 -30.74 25.18
N ALA A 234 21.06 -29.97 26.18
CA ALA A 234 21.42 -30.50 27.49
C ALA A 234 20.24 -30.62 28.46
N THR A 235 19.05 -30.10 28.09
CA THR A 235 17.86 -30.15 28.93
C THR A 235 17.39 -31.57 29.15
N VAL A 236 17.24 -32.00 30.42
CA VAL A 236 16.79 -33.33 30.85
C VAL A 236 15.46 -33.33 31.56
N ASN A 237 15.04 -32.18 32.09
CA ASN A 237 13.74 -32.02 32.75
C ASN A 237 13.02 -30.82 32.12
N VAL A 238 11.78 -31.02 31.70
CA VAL A 238 11.01 -29.97 31.04
C VAL A 238 9.68 -29.76 31.74
N PHE A 239 9.21 -28.51 31.78
CA PHE A 239 7.83 -28.17 32.07
C PHE A 239 7.12 -27.88 30.75
N LEU A 240 6.15 -28.73 30.41
CA LEU A 240 5.32 -28.55 29.20
C LEU A 240 4.09 -27.74 29.60
N GLU A 241 3.85 -26.64 28.83
CA GLU A 241 2.73 -25.72 29.00
C GLU A 241 1.70 -25.92 27.88
N SER A 242 0.41 -25.89 28.27
CA SER A 242 -0.71 -25.69 27.37
C SER A 242 -1.73 -24.77 28.05
N ALA A 243 -2.03 -23.64 27.40
CA ALA A 243 -2.91 -22.63 27.99
C ALA A 243 -3.93 -22.10 26.97
N TYR A 244 -4.98 -21.47 27.47
CA TYR A 244 -5.88 -20.64 26.73
C TYR A 244 -5.66 -19.18 27.12
N TRP A 245 -5.46 -18.34 26.09
CA TRP A 245 -5.21 -16.90 26.23
C TRP A 245 -6.32 -16.09 25.60
N ASP A 246 -6.74 -14.99 26.24
CA ASP A 246 -7.72 -14.06 25.66
C ASP A 246 -7.17 -13.43 24.36
N PRO A 247 -7.82 -13.64 23.21
CA PRO A 247 -7.33 -13.18 21.92
C PRO A 247 -7.08 -11.68 21.85
N VAL A 248 -7.94 -10.87 22.50
CA VAL A 248 -7.85 -9.40 22.45
C VAL A 248 -6.61 -8.91 23.21
N THR A 249 -6.34 -9.51 24.37
CA THR A 249 -5.16 -9.19 25.17
C THR A 249 -3.86 -9.56 24.46
N ILE A 250 -3.82 -10.74 23.81
CA ILE A 250 -2.68 -11.17 23.00
C ILE A 250 -2.45 -10.20 21.84
N ALA A 251 -3.49 -9.87 21.07
CA ALA A 251 -3.38 -8.93 19.95
C ALA A 251 -2.88 -7.54 20.38
N GLY A 252 -3.37 -7.06 21.54
CA GLY A 252 -2.97 -5.77 22.12
C GLY A 252 -1.48 -5.74 22.50
N THR A 253 -1.02 -6.76 23.22
CA THR A 253 0.38 -6.93 23.64
C THR A 253 1.30 -7.01 22.43
N ALA A 254 1.01 -7.89 21.50
CA ALA A 254 1.85 -8.11 20.33
C ALA A 254 1.95 -6.88 19.42
N ARG A 255 0.86 -6.12 19.27
CA ARG A 255 0.86 -4.87 18.50
C ARG A 255 1.77 -3.81 19.12
N GLN A 256 1.71 -3.63 20.44
CA GLN A 256 2.53 -2.66 21.15
C GLN A 256 4.02 -3.02 21.09
N LEU A 257 4.35 -4.31 21.25
CA LEU A 257 5.71 -4.81 21.18
C LEU A 257 6.22 -4.98 19.74
N LYS A 258 5.36 -4.83 18.71
CA LYS A 258 5.65 -5.16 17.30
C LYS A 258 6.15 -6.59 17.14
N LEU A 259 5.64 -7.50 17.96
CA LEU A 259 6.02 -8.90 18.03
C LEU A 259 5.21 -9.71 17.02
N ASN A 260 5.89 -10.60 16.31
CA ASN A 260 5.27 -11.55 15.39
C ASN A 260 5.80 -12.96 15.68
N SER A 261 4.90 -13.89 16.01
CA SER A 261 5.20 -15.32 16.22
C SER A 261 4.03 -16.17 15.76
N ASP A 262 4.28 -17.44 15.48
CA ASP A 262 3.25 -18.41 15.11
C ASP A 262 2.24 -18.67 16.23
N ALA A 263 2.71 -18.67 17.48
CA ALA A 263 1.87 -18.78 18.66
C ALA A 263 0.92 -17.58 18.77
N LYS A 264 1.47 -16.37 18.76
CA LYS A 264 0.69 -15.13 18.77
C LYS A 264 -0.34 -15.09 17.64
N TYR A 265 0.05 -15.44 16.42
CA TYR A 265 -0.83 -15.42 15.26
C TYR A 265 -2.07 -16.29 15.43
N ARG A 266 -1.95 -17.41 16.17
CA ARG A 266 -3.05 -18.34 16.50
C ARG A 266 -3.84 -17.85 17.69
N PHE A 267 -3.18 -17.49 18.78
CA PHE A 267 -3.85 -17.03 19.99
C PHE A 267 -4.64 -15.74 19.80
N GLU A 268 -4.15 -14.78 19.01
CA GLU A 268 -4.89 -13.53 18.74
C GLU A 268 -6.19 -13.74 17.95
N ARG A 269 -6.33 -14.88 17.26
CA ARG A 269 -7.55 -15.28 16.54
C ARG A 269 -8.43 -16.23 17.35
N GLY A 270 -7.89 -16.78 18.42
CA GLY A 270 -8.50 -17.80 19.26
C GLY A 270 -8.10 -19.22 18.84
N VAL A 271 -7.90 -20.04 19.83
CA VAL A 271 -7.68 -21.49 19.70
C VAL A 271 -8.83 -22.25 20.36
N ASP A 272 -8.92 -23.56 20.16
CA ASP A 272 -9.93 -24.38 20.82
C ASP A 272 -9.71 -24.41 22.36
N PRO A 273 -10.60 -23.83 23.19
CA PRO A 273 -10.42 -23.80 24.63
C PRO A 273 -10.57 -25.18 25.28
N GLU A 274 -11.37 -26.08 24.71
CA GLU A 274 -11.56 -27.42 25.24
C GLU A 274 -10.38 -28.35 24.92
N PHE A 275 -9.55 -28.00 23.93
CA PHE A 275 -8.36 -28.77 23.58
C PHE A 275 -7.12 -28.40 24.41
N THR A 276 -7.24 -27.58 25.46
CA THR A 276 -6.11 -27.18 26.31
C THR A 276 -5.49 -28.38 27.01
N LEU A 277 -6.26 -29.15 27.76
CA LEU A 277 -5.79 -30.37 28.43
C LEU A 277 -5.53 -31.53 27.47
N PRO A 278 -6.44 -31.87 26.52
CA PRO A 278 -6.14 -32.92 25.53
C PRO A 278 -4.89 -32.65 24.73
N GLY A 279 -4.60 -31.39 24.38
CA GLY A 279 -3.38 -30.98 23.69
C GLY A 279 -2.12 -31.21 24.54
N LEU A 280 -2.18 -30.92 25.84
CA LEU A 280 -1.11 -31.25 26.79
C LEU A 280 -0.85 -32.77 26.86
N GLU A 281 -1.90 -33.55 26.96
CA GLU A 281 -1.78 -35.03 27.03
C GLU A 281 -1.16 -35.63 25.75
N ALA A 282 -1.65 -35.17 24.60
CA ALA A 282 -1.12 -35.61 23.30
C ALA A 282 0.36 -35.26 23.11
N ALA A 283 0.75 -34.05 23.50
CA ALA A 283 2.15 -33.62 23.40
C ALA A 283 3.03 -34.34 24.42
N THR A 284 2.49 -34.59 25.64
CA THR A 284 3.19 -35.42 26.62
C THR A 284 3.49 -36.80 26.07
N GLN A 285 2.49 -37.48 25.51
CA GLN A 285 2.69 -38.80 24.90
C GLN A 285 3.77 -38.78 23.82
N MET A 286 3.73 -37.78 22.97
CA MET A 286 4.70 -37.64 21.91
C MET A 286 6.14 -37.38 22.44
N ILE A 287 6.27 -36.59 23.52
CA ILE A 287 7.57 -36.39 24.19
C ILE A 287 8.07 -37.70 24.77
N LEU A 288 7.22 -38.45 25.46
CA LEU A 288 7.59 -39.76 26.02
C LEU A 288 8.02 -40.75 24.92
N ASP A 289 7.32 -40.79 23.80
CA ASP A 289 7.60 -41.68 22.68
C ASP A 289 8.94 -41.33 21.98
N LEU A 290 9.25 -40.05 21.84
CA LEU A 290 10.40 -39.59 21.08
C LEU A 290 11.64 -39.27 21.92
N CYS A 291 11.42 -38.75 23.14
CA CYS A 291 12.48 -38.30 24.05
C CYS A 291 12.62 -39.19 25.29
N GLY A 292 11.65 -40.07 25.52
CA GLY A 292 11.59 -40.86 26.78
C GLY A 292 11.23 -40.01 27.99
N GLY A 293 11.57 -40.50 29.17
CA GLY A 293 11.31 -39.80 30.44
C GLY A 293 10.08 -40.31 31.18
N GLU A 294 9.71 -39.60 32.26
CA GLU A 294 8.56 -39.90 33.13
C GLU A 294 7.76 -38.61 33.34
N ALA A 295 6.45 -38.68 33.18
CA ALA A 295 5.56 -37.54 33.34
C ALA A 295 5.05 -37.38 34.80
N SER A 296 5.00 -36.19 35.32
CA SER A 296 4.33 -35.86 36.57
C SER A 296 2.80 -35.89 36.41
N GLU A 297 2.11 -35.81 37.54
CA GLU A 297 0.70 -35.41 37.55
C GLU A 297 0.55 -34.04 36.84
N VAL A 298 -0.63 -33.80 36.22
CA VAL A 298 -0.98 -32.53 35.65
C VAL A 298 -1.23 -31.50 36.73
N VAL A 299 -0.67 -30.30 36.59
CA VAL A 299 -1.04 -29.12 37.40
C VAL A 299 -1.87 -28.18 36.55
N SER A 300 -2.87 -27.56 37.16
CA SER A 300 -3.82 -26.68 36.45
C SER A 300 -4.32 -25.57 37.37
N ASP A 301 -4.54 -24.37 36.83
CA ASP A 301 -5.33 -23.30 37.46
C ASP A 301 -6.31 -22.72 36.44
N GLY A 302 -7.45 -22.23 36.94
CA GLY A 302 -8.59 -21.85 36.12
C GLY A 302 -9.40 -23.05 35.64
N ALA A 303 -10.18 -22.87 34.60
CA ALA A 303 -11.02 -23.92 34.01
C ALA A 303 -11.23 -23.64 32.50
N PRO A 304 -11.52 -24.70 31.70
CA PRO A 304 -11.92 -24.50 30.31
C PRO A 304 -13.13 -23.58 30.23
N LEU A 305 -13.16 -22.71 29.22
CA LEU A 305 -14.32 -21.87 28.95
C LEU A 305 -15.52 -22.72 28.58
N ASP A 306 -16.68 -22.40 29.13
CA ASP A 306 -17.95 -22.99 28.67
C ASP A 306 -18.28 -22.47 27.27
N MET A 307 -18.14 -23.33 26.27
CA MET A 307 -18.42 -23.03 24.86
C MET A 307 -19.85 -23.42 24.46
N THR A 308 -20.72 -23.74 25.41
CA THR A 308 -22.11 -24.11 25.14
C THR A 308 -22.89 -22.93 24.59
N ARG A 309 -23.24 -22.98 23.32
CA ARG A 309 -24.07 -21.99 22.62
C ARG A 309 -24.82 -22.65 21.48
N SER A 310 -25.98 -22.08 21.12
CA SER A 310 -26.77 -22.57 19.99
C SER A 310 -27.32 -21.40 19.17
N TYR A 311 -27.52 -21.65 17.90
CA TYR A 311 -28.15 -20.71 16.98
C TYR A 311 -29.20 -21.44 16.12
N THR A 312 -30.27 -20.71 15.78
CA THR A 312 -31.36 -21.32 14.99
C THR A 312 -30.97 -21.42 13.52
N LEU A 313 -30.96 -22.63 13.00
CA LEU A 313 -30.84 -22.88 11.56
C LEU A 313 -32.18 -22.57 10.88
N LYS A 314 -32.18 -21.62 9.97
CA LYS A 314 -33.33 -21.29 9.13
C LYS A 314 -32.98 -21.60 7.66
N PRO A 315 -33.41 -22.73 7.11
CA PRO A 315 -32.97 -23.15 5.78
C PRO A 315 -33.22 -22.15 4.67
N ALA A 316 -34.34 -21.42 4.70
CA ALA A 316 -34.63 -20.36 3.71
C ALA A 316 -33.67 -19.18 3.74
N ARG A 317 -32.90 -19.03 4.84
CA ARG A 317 -31.94 -17.93 4.99
C ARG A 317 -30.74 -18.08 4.06
N VAL A 318 -30.35 -19.31 3.74
CA VAL A 318 -29.27 -19.58 2.79
C VAL A 318 -29.57 -18.98 1.43
N ALA A 319 -30.75 -19.30 0.87
CA ALA A 319 -31.19 -18.73 -0.41
C ALA A 319 -31.33 -17.21 -0.36
N SER A 320 -31.90 -16.64 0.72
CA SER A 320 -32.13 -15.19 0.83
C SER A 320 -30.87 -14.36 1.08
N LEU A 321 -29.85 -14.92 1.75
CA LEU A 321 -28.61 -14.21 2.09
C LEU A 321 -27.53 -14.38 1.02
N VAL A 322 -27.35 -15.63 0.54
CA VAL A 322 -26.27 -15.96 -0.42
C VAL A 322 -26.79 -16.08 -1.84
N GLY A 323 -28.07 -16.37 -2.02
CA GLY A 323 -28.66 -16.60 -3.37
C GLY A 323 -28.43 -18.01 -3.91
N MET A 324 -28.04 -18.97 -3.05
CA MET A 324 -27.86 -20.37 -3.42
C MET A 324 -29.03 -21.23 -2.91
N GLU A 325 -29.61 -22.01 -3.79
CA GLU A 325 -30.65 -23.00 -3.44
C GLU A 325 -29.98 -24.31 -2.99
N ILE A 326 -29.94 -24.53 -1.67
CA ILE A 326 -29.36 -25.72 -1.04
C ILE A 326 -30.48 -26.36 -0.21
N SER A 327 -30.73 -27.65 -0.40
CA SER A 327 -31.78 -28.35 0.33
C SER A 327 -31.50 -28.37 1.85
N GLU A 328 -32.57 -28.36 2.67
CA GLU A 328 -32.43 -28.44 4.13
C GLU A 328 -31.63 -29.67 4.56
N ALA A 329 -31.85 -30.81 3.93
CA ALA A 329 -31.11 -32.03 4.22
C ALA A 329 -29.60 -31.86 4.00
N GLU A 330 -29.22 -31.22 2.90
CA GLU A 330 -27.82 -30.93 2.56
C GLU A 330 -27.20 -29.91 3.53
N GLN A 331 -27.97 -28.89 3.92
CA GLN A 331 -27.52 -27.90 4.92
C GLN A 331 -27.22 -28.59 6.28
N ARG A 332 -28.15 -29.44 6.75
CA ARG A 332 -27.98 -30.19 7.99
C ARG A 332 -26.80 -31.18 7.93
N GLN A 333 -26.66 -31.89 6.81
CA GLN A 333 -25.53 -32.79 6.57
C GLN A 333 -24.20 -32.04 6.62
N THR A 334 -24.10 -30.88 5.96
CA THR A 334 -22.91 -30.05 5.94
C THR A 334 -22.49 -29.61 7.35
N LEU A 335 -23.43 -29.06 8.13
CA LEU A 335 -23.14 -28.64 9.49
C LEU A 335 -22.72 -29.81 10.38
N THR A 336 -23.39 -30.97 10.26
CA THR A 336 -23.00 -32.17 11.02
C THR A 336 -21.59 -32.64 10.65
N ALA A 337 -21.25 -32.65 9.36
CA ALA A 337 -19.91 -33.02 8.88
C ALA A 337 -18.81 -32.06 9.36
N LEU A 338 -19.15 -30.78 9.62
CA LEU A 338 -18.25 -29.79 10.22
C LEU A 338 -18.16 -29.90 11.74
N GLY A 339 -18.90 -30.83 12.37
CA GLY A 339 -18.87 -31.07 13.81
C GLY A 339 -19.95 -30.34 14.61
N PHE A 340 -20.90 -29.68 13.97
CA PHE A 340 -22.05 -29.09 14.65
C PHE A 340 -22.98 -30.17 15.13
N ARG A 341 -23.44 -30.09 16.40
CA ARG A 341 -24.53 -30.91 16.94
C ARG A 341 -25.86 -30.22 16.61
N LEU A 342 -26.79 -30.95 16.04
CA LEU A 342 -28.13 -30.46 15.68
C LEU A 342 -29.20 -31.06 16.55
N GLU A 343 -30.05 -30.22 17.18
CA GLU A 343 -31.23 -30.61 17.94
C GLU A 343 -32.43 -29.81 17.42
N GLY A 344 -33.30 -30.48 16.65
CA GLY A 344 -34.35 -29.77 15.92
C GLY A 344 -33.73 -28.70 15.01
N ASP A 345 -34.12 -27.45 15.18
CA ASP A 345 -33.59 -26.31 14.44
C ASP A 345 -32.42 -25.60 15.14
N GLN A 346 -31.98 -26.09 16.29
CA GLN A 346 -30.85 -25.56 17.01
C GLN A 346 -29.55 -26.22 16.55
N ALA A 347 -28.60 -25.41 16.11
CA ALA A 347 -27.25 -25.81 15.76
C ALA A 347 -26.27 -25.35 16.84
N PHE A 348 -25.56 -26.31 17.42
CA PHE A 348 -24.55 -26.11 18.48
C PHE A 348 -23.16 -26.17 17.84
N PRO A 349 -22.45 -25.04 17.72
CA PRO A 349 -21.08 -25.03 17.20
C PRO A 349 -20.13 -25.83 18.08
N PRO A 350 -19.15 -26.55 17.51
CA PRO A 350 -18.08 -27.17 18.27
C PRO A 350 -17.16 -26.14 18.94
N SER A 351 -16.39 -26.54 19.95
CA SER A 351 -15.52 -25.66 20.73
C SER A 351 -14.45 -24.95 19.93
N TRP A 352 -13.92 -25.58 18.86
CA TRP A 352 -12.93 -24.98 17.96
C TRP A 352 -13.48 -23.89 17.03
N ARG A 353 -14.78 -23.68 16.96
CA ARG A 353 -15.43 -22.67 16.11
C ARG A 353 -15.84 -21.46 16.95
N VAL A 354 -14.87 -20.80 17.58
CA VAL A 354 -15.08 -19.59 18.42
C VAL A 354 -15.64 -18.40 17.64
N ASP A 355 -15.53 -18.43 16.33
CA ASP A 355 -16.02 -17.42 15.38
C ASP A 355 -17.55 -17.44 15.19
N VAL A 356 -18.19 -18.60 15.31
CA VAL A 356 -19.63 -18.73 15.08
C VAL A 356 -20.42 -18.07 16.20
N LYS A 357 -21.10 -16.95 15.89
CA LYS A 357 -21.83 -16.10 16.83
C LYS A 357 -23.27 -15.83 16.41
N GLY A 358 -23.74 -16.41 15.32
CA GLY A 358 -25.10 -16.17 14.85
C GLY A 358 -25.52 -17.00 13.63
N GLU A 359 -26.75 -16.74 13.17
CA GLU A 359 -27.37 -17.39 12.02
C GLU A 359 -26.58 -17.21 10.72
N ALA A 360 -26.00 -16.01 10.52
CA ALA A 360 -25.22 -15.72 9.30
C ALA A 360 -23.98 -16.61 9.18
N ASP A 361 -23.36 -16.98 10.30
CA ASP A 361 -22.18 -17.84 10.31
C ASP A 361 -22.56 -19.29 9.93
N LEU A 362 -23.77 -19.75 10.31
CA LEU A 362 -24.29 -21.05 9.83
C LEU A 362 -24.51 -21.04 8.31
N VAL A 363 -25.02 -19.93 7.77
CA VAL A 363 -25.21 -19.76 6.34
C VAL A 363 -23.86 -19.75 5.61
N GLU A 364 -22.85 -19.08 6.14
CA GLU A 364 -21.49 -19.08 5.59
C GLU A 364 -20.93 -20.50 5.49
N GLU A 365 -21.03 -21.28 6.57
CA GLU A 365 -20.54 -22.65 6.58
C GLU A 365 -21.21 -23.54 5.51
N VAL A 366 -22.51 -23.45 5.38
CA VAL A 366 -23.26 -24.19 4.35
C VAL A 366 -22.83 -23.76 2.94
N ALA A 367 -22.76 -22.45 2.69
CA ALA A 367 -22.44 -21.90 1.37
C ALA A 367 -21.02 -22.22 0.92
N ARG A 368 -20.02 -22.06 1.82
CA ARG A 368 -18.61 -22.30 1.46
C ARG A 368 -18.33 -23.79 1.18
N ILE A 369 -18.92 -24.70 1.93
CA ILE A 369 -18.77 -26.16 1.70
C ILE A 369 -19.49 -26.56 0.40
N ALA A 370 -20.67 -26.00 0.11
CA ALA A 370 -21.36 -26.23 -1.17
C ALA A 370 -20.58 -25.69 -2.38
N SER A 371 -19.65 -24.79 -2.19
CA SER A 371 -18.80 -24.07 -3.14
C SER A 371 -19.40 -22.77 -3.67
N LEU A 372 -18.77 -21.66 -3.29
CA LEU A 372 -19.13 -20.32 -3.77
C LEU A 372 -18.93 -20.15 -5.29
N THR A 373 -18.18 -21.04 -5.95
CA THR A 373 -18.03 -21.05 -7.41
C THR A 373 -19.34 -21.38 -8.14
N LYS A 374 -20.33 -21.96 -7.43
CA LYS A 374 -21.68 -22.21 -7.96
C LYS A 374 -22.59 -20.98 -7.92
N LEU A 375 -22.12 -19.89 -7.29
CA LEU A 375 -22.89 -18.66 -7.18
C LEU A 375 -22.93 -17.92 -8.52
N GLU A 376 -24.13 -17.72 -9.03
CA GLU A 376 -24.34 -16.96 -10.27
C GLU A 376 -24.57 -15.48 -9.95
N GLY A 377 -23.76 -14.61 -10.55
CA GLY A 377 -23.94 -13.17 -10.45
C GLY A 377 -25.23 -12.71 -11.15
N LYS A 378 -26.14 -12.08 -10.41
CA LYS A 378 -27.36 -11.47 -10.98
C LYS A 378 -27.16 -9.96 -11.07
N PRO A 379 -27.31 -9.35 -12.27
CA PRO A 379 -27.28 -7.90 -12.41
C PRO A 379 -28.37 -7.25 -11.56
N LEU A 380 -28.05 -6.12 -10.92
CA LEU A 380 -29.08 -5.34 -10.23
C LEU A 380 -30.17 -4.91 -11.24
N PRO A 381 -31.45 -5.01 -10.88
CA PRO A 381 -32.53 -4.53 -11.73
C PRO A 381 -32.40 -3.01 -11.93
N ARG A 382 -32.58 -2.56 -13.17
CA ARG A 382 -32.58 -1.14 -13.46
C ARG A 382 -33.85 -0.49 -12.91
N PRO A 383 -33.77 0.56 -12.10
CA PRO A 383 -34.96 1.19 -11.50
C PRO A 383 -35.84 1.90 -12.54
N THR A 384 -35.28 2.24 -13.71
CA THR A 384 -36.00 2.90 -14.80
C THR A 384 -35.66 2.24 -16.15
N PRO A 385 -36.62 2.23 -17.13
CA PRO A 385 -36.34 1.77 -18.47
C PRO A 385 -35.22 2.60 -19.13
N GLY A 386 -34.37 1.91 -19.89
CA GLY A 386 -33.27 2.51 -20.63
C GLY A 386 -31.97 2.61 -19.85
N VAL A 387 -30.95 3.19 -20.49
CA VAL A 387 -29.64 3.44 -19.87
C VAL A 387 -29.63 4.87 -19.32
N PRO A 388 -29.55 5.08 -18.00
CA PRO A 388 -29.43 6.42 -17.47
C PRO A 388 -28.14 7.07 -18.00
N LYS A 389 -28.23 8.33 -18.44
CA LYS A 389 -27.05 9.08 -18.86
C LYS A 389 -26.12 9.23 -17.65
N PRO A 390 -24.81 8.96 -17.80
CA PRO A 390 -23.86 9.20 -16.73
C PRO A 390 -23.90 10.68 -16.32
N VAL A 391 -24.12 10.95 -15.05
CA VAL A 391 -24.07 12.31 -14.51
C VAL A 391 -22.71 12.50 -13.89
N LEU A 392 -21.78 13.08 -14.66
CA LEU A 392 -20.48 13.49 -14.14
C LEU A 392 -20.59 14.89 -13.53
N THR A 393 -19.99 15.08 -12.37
CA THR A 393 -19.83 16.40 -11.76
C THR A 393 -18.92 17.29 -12.64
N GLN A 394 -18.97 18.60 -12.40
CA GLN A 394 -18.10 19.53 -13.11
C GLN A 394 -16.62 19.26 -12.84
N ALA A 395 -16.26 18.85 -11.63
CA ALA A 395 -14.89 18.45 -11.28
C ALA A 395 -14.43 17.24 -12.11
N GLN A 396 -15.23 16.17 -12.15
CA GLN A 396 -14.92 14.96 -12.94
C GLN A 396 -14.78 15.25 -14.45
N LYS A 397 -15.63 16.14 -14.99
CA LYS A 397 -15.52 16.58 -16.38
C LYS A 397 -14.21 17.32 -16.64
N ARG A 398 -13.82 18.22 -15.71
CA ARG A 398 -12.58 18.97 -15.78
C ARG A 398 -11.34 18.07 -15.67
N GLU A 399 -11.31 17.15 -14.73
CA GLU A 399 -10.20 16.18 -14.63
C GLU A 399 -10.02 15.38 -15.92
N SER A 400 -11.13 14.87 -16.46
CA SER A 400 -11.10 14.12 -17.73
C SER A 400 -10.67 14.99 -18.93
N ALA A 401 -11.08 16.26 -18.96
CA ALA A 401 -10.67 17.21 -19.98
C ALA A 401 -9.16 17.54 -19.84
N ALA A 402 -8.68 17.75 -18.61
CA ALA A 402 -7.29 18.02 -18.32
C ALA A 402 -6.36 16.93 -18.83
N ARG A 403 -6.67 15.65 -18.49
CA ARG A 403 -5.88 14.49 -18.95
C ARG A 403 -5.78 14.45 -20.47
N ARG A 404 -6.92 14.59 -21.17
CA ARG A 404 -6.94 14.58 -22.63
C ARG A 404 -6.18 15.78 -23.25
N THR A 405 -6.28 16.94 -22.64
CA THR A 405 -5.57 18.13 -23.11
C THR A 405 -4.07 17.98 -22.96
N CYS A 406 -3.58 17.56 -21.80
CA CYS A 406 -2.14 17.33 -21.59
C CYS A 406 -1.61 16.23 -22.53
N ALA A 407 -2.34 15.14 -22.73
CA ALA A 407 -1.96 14.10 -23.68
C ALA A 407 -1.91 14.63 -25.11
N ALA A 408 -2.87 15.48 -25.54
CA ALA A 408 -2.90 16.11 -26.85
C ALA A 408 -1.76 17.13 -27.05
N LEU A 409 -1.26 17.75 -25.98
CA LEU A 409 -0.09 18.61 -25.98
C LEU A 409 1.24 17.82 -26.04
N GLY A 410 1.19 16.48 -26.00
CA GLY A 410 2.37 15.60 -26.12
C GLY A 410 3.00 15.17 -24.81
N TYR A 411 2.33 15.38 -23.68
CA TYR A 411 2.82 14.91 -22.38
C TYR A 411 2.48 13.43 -22.14
N ASN A 412 3.34 12.73 -21.42
CA ASN A 412 3.10 11.39 -20.89
C ASN A 412 2.52 11.50 -19.47
N GLU A 413 1.43 10.78 -19.21
CA GLU A 413 0.81 10.76 -17.87
C GLU A 413 1.65 9.96 -16.89
N CYS A 414 1.84 10.53 -15.70
CA CYS A 414 2.43 9.88 -14.56
C CYS A 414 1.38 9.69 -13.46
N VAL A 415 1.53 8.61 -12.70
CA VAL A 415 0.82 8.39 -11.44
C VAL A 415 1.88 8.17 -10.39
N THR A 416 2.11 9.18 -9.54
CA THR A 416 3.16 9.15 -8.53
C THR A 416 2.58 8.99 -7.14
N TYR A 417 3.40 8.55 -6.18
CA TYR A 417 2.94 8.37 -4.80
C TYR A 417 2.54 9.70 -4.15
N SER A 418 1.47 9.64 -3.35
CA SER A 418 1.05 10.78 -2.51
C SER A 418 1.96 11.03 -1.32
N PHE A 419 2.84 10.08 -1.01
CA PHE A 419 3.80 10.15 0.08
C PHE A 419 5.19 10.45 -0.47
N ILE A 420 5.87 11.42 0.15
CA ILE A 420 7.21 11.87 -0.21
C ILE A 420 8.05 12.11 1.05
N ASP A 421 9.34 12.32 0.89
CA ASP A 421 10.23 12.69 2.00
C ASP A 421 9.98 14.13 2.49
N GLU A 422 10.39 14.40 3.73
CA GLU A 422 10.21 15.70 4.39
C GLU A 422 10.88 16.85 3.62
N ALA A 423 12.09 16.64 3.11
CA ALA A 423 12.85 17.69 2.43
C ALA A 423 12.19 18.11 1.12
N ALA A 424 11.71 17.12 0.33
CA ALA A 424 10.94 17.38 -0.87
C ALA A 424 9.60 18.07 -0.53
N ALA A 425 8.90 17.64 0.51
CA ALA A 425 7.67 18.29 0.95
C ALA A 425 7.91 19.76 1.37
N ALA A 426 8.92 20.02 2.17
CA ALA A 426 9.28 21.37 2.65
C ALA A 426 9.64 22.32 1.50
N MET A 427 10.36 21.83 0.48
CA MET A 427 10.73 22.62 -0.70
C MET A 427 9.52 23.19 -1.44
N PHE A 428 8.38 22.46 -1.43
CA PHE A 428 7.15 22.85 -2.12
C PHE A 428 6.04 23.35 -1.18
N GLY A 429 6.41 23.80 0.04
CA GLY A 429 5.50 24.46 0.95
C GLY A 429 4.73 23.54 1.90
N GLY A 430 5.17 22.30 2.06
CA GLY A 430 4.69 21.32 3.05
C GLY A 430 5.77 20.97 4.06
N GLY A 431 5.90 19.68 4.42
CA GLY A 431 6.91 19.19 5.38
C GLY A 431 6.61 19.58 6.84
N THR A 432 5.35 19.85 7.16
CA THR A 432 4.88 20.22 8.50
C THR A 432 4.19 19.04 9.18
N ASP A 433 4.02 19.13 10.51
CA ASP A 433 3.31 18.11 11.30
C ASP A 433 1.86 17.91 10.82
N ALA A 434 1.25 18.91 10.16
CA ALA A 434 -0.10 18.81 9.61
C ALA A 434 -0.24 17.74 8.51
N THR A 435 0.86 17.44 7.81
CA THR A 435 0.88 16.46 6.71
C THR A 435 1.84 15.28 6.95
N ARG A 436 2.40 15.19 8.16
CA ARG A 436 3.29 14.10 8.57
C ARG A 436 2.51 12.82 8.86
N LEU A 437 3.01 11.69 8.39
CA LEU A 437 2.42 10.38 8.68
C LEU A 437 2.87 9.88 10.06
N LEU A 438 1.96 9.28 10.81
CA LEU A 438 2.25 8.71 12.13
C LEU A 438 3.12 7.43 12.03
N ASN A 439 2.89 6.63 11.00
CA ASN A 439 3.53 5.34 10.77
C ASN A 439 3.97 5.17 9.31
N PRO A 440 4.93 5.96 8.82
CA PRO A 440 5.39 5.86 7.45
C PRO A 440 6.06 4.50 7.19
N ILE A 441 5.89 3.98 5.96
CA ILE A 441 6.54 2.73 5.52
C ILE A 441 8.07 2.90 5.52
N SER A 442 8.54 4.08 5.14
CA SER A 442 9.97 4.46 5.16
C SER A 442 10.12 5.95 5.42
N SER A 443 11.33 6.39 5.77
CA SER A 443 11.66 7.82 5.92
C SER A 443 11.46 8.62 4.63
N GLU A 444 11.60 7.96 3.48
CA GLU A 444 11.39 8.58 2.17
C GLU A 444 9.91 8.81 1.82
N MET A 445 8.98 8.29 2.64
CA MET A 445 7.53 8.39 2.46
C MET A 445 6.85 8.93 3.72
N SER A 446 7.46 9.92 4.37
CA SER A 446 7.07 10.41 5.70
C SER A 446 5.99 11.50 5.70
N HIS A 447 5.74 12.16 4.56
CA HIS A 447 4.81 13.29 4.45
C HIS A 447 3.89 13.18 3.25
N MET A 448 2.67 13.73 3.39
CA MET A 448 1.78 13.93 2.25
C MET A 448 2.31 15.04 1.35
N ARG A 449 2.23 14.84 0.02
CA ARG A 449 2.74 15.79 -0.98
C ARG A 449 1.91 17.08 -1.03
N PRO A 450 2.53 18.28 -0.91
CA PRO A 450 1.84 19.56 -1.08
C PRO A 450 1.71 20.00 -2.54
N SER A 451 2.41 19.31 -3.45
CA SER A 451 2.48 19.57 -4.89
C SER A 451 2.71 18.29 -5.66
N LEU A 452 2.35 18.25 -6.94
CA LEU A 452 2.68 17.14 -7.85
C LEU A 452 4.12 17.23 -8.41
N LEU A 453 4.75 18.40 -8.30
CA LEU A 453 6.11 18.63 -8.83
C LEU A 453 7.15 17.66 -8.28
N PRO A 454 7.24 17.34 -6.97
CA PRO A 454 8.24 16.41 -6.48
C PRO A 454 8.22 15.05 -7.20
N GLY A 455 7.04 14.46 -7.32
CA GLY A 455 6.87 13.17 -7.98
C GLY A 455 7.24 13.20 -9.46
N LEU A 456 6.85 14.27 -10.17
CA LEU A 456 7.18 14.46 -11.58
C LEU A 456 8.69 14.70 -11.79
N LEU A 457 9.34 15.47 -10.92
CA LEU A 457 10.79 15.73 -10.99
C LEU A 457 11.58 14.46 -10.70
N GLN A 458 11.19 13.65 -9.71
CA GLN A 458 11.78 12.34 -9.46
C GLN A 458 11.59 11.38 -10.65
N ALA A 459 10.42 11.40 -11.30
CA ALA A 459 10.16 10.61 -12.49
C ALA A 459 11.07 11.06 -13.65
N ALA A 460 11.22 12.36 -13.86
CA ALA A 460 12.12 12.92 -14.86
C ALA A 460 13.59 12.54 -14.60
N ALA A 461 14.05 12.63 -13.35
CA ALA A 461 15.41 12.25 -12.99
C ALA A 461 15.71 10.77 -13.28
N ARG A 462 14.77 9.87 -12.92
CA ARG A 462 14.89 8.43 -13.23
C ARG A 462 14.95 8.18 -14.75
N ASN A 463 14.20 8.94 -15.54
CA ASN A 463 14.23 8.82 -17.00
C ASN A 463 15.52 9.40 -17.60
N GLN A 464 16.00 10.53 -17.10
CA GLN A 464 17.31 11.08 -17.52
C GLN A 464 18.46 10.11 -17.21
N ALA A 465 18.43 9.42 -16.06
CA ALA A 465 19.42 8.39 -15.73
C ALA A 465 19.42 7.20 -16.73
N ARG A 466 18.29 7.00 -17.44
CA ARG A 466 18.15 5.98 -18.50
C ARG A 466 18.43 6.53 -19.91
N GLY A 467 18.86 7.79 -20.03
CA GLY A 467 19.22 8.42 -21.29
C GLY A 467 18.12 9.22 -21.99
N PHE A 468 16.91 9.32 -21.42
CA PHE A 468 15.83 10.14 -21.98
C PHE A 468 15.98 11.59 -21.50
N MET A 469 16.57 12.44 -22.32
CA MET A 469 16.92 13.80 -21.94
C MET A 469 15.81 14.83 -22.20
N ASP A 470 14.93 14.57 -23.16
CA ASP A 470 13.84 15.46 -23.55
C ASP A 470 12.52 14.81 -23.11
N LEU A 471 11.83 15.43 -22.15
CA LEU A 471 10.67 14.84 -21.49
C LEU A 471 9.50 15.83 -21.38
N GLY A 472 8.29 15.36 -21.65
CA GLY A 472 7.04 16.00 -21.28
C GLY A 472 6.26 15.07 -20.38
N LEU A 473 6.13 15.39 -19.09
CA LEU A 473 5.44 14.57 -18.09
C LEU A 473 4.33 15.37 -17.42
N PHE A 474 3.19 14.75 -17.15
CA PHE A 474 2.11 15.39 -16.39
C PHE A 474 1.45 14.43 -15.42
N GLU A 475 0.76 15.00 -14.45
CA GLU A 475 -0.11 14.27 -13.52
C GLU A 475 -1.35 15.09 -13.20
N VAL A 476 -2.51 14.42 -13.08
CA VAL A 476 -3.73 14.96 -12.51
C VAL A 476 -4.00 14.20 -11.23
N GLY A 477 -3.77 14.84 -10.09
CA GLY A 477 -3.82 14.15 -8.80
C GLY A 477 -4.07 15.08 -7.62
N ALA A 478 -4.27 14.45 -6.46
CA ALA A 478 -4.48 15.16 -5.22
C ALA A 478 -3.17 15.67 -4.61
N VAL A 479 -3.26 16.83 -3.98
CA VAL A 479 -2.26 17.41 -3.08
C VAL A 479 -2.90 17.74 -1.74
N TYR A 480 -2.09 17.88 -0.69
CA TYR A 480 -2.56 17.89 0.68
C TYR A 480 -1.93 19.05 1.45
N HIS A 481 -2.76 19.81 2.16
CA HIS A 481 -2.35 20.99 2.94
C HIS A 481 -2.64 20.86 4.43
N GLY A 482 -3.34 19.78 4.84
CA GLY A 482 -3.72 19.52 6.22
C GLY A 482 -4.30 18.13 6.40
N GLN A 483 -4.98 17.89 7.52
CA GLN A 483 -5.48 16.59 7.95
C GLN A 483 -6.95 16.34 7.57
N ALA A 484 -7.71 17.38 7.24
CA ALA A 484 -9.12 17.27 6.90
C ALA A 484 -9.33 16.95 5.41
N PRO A 485 -10.46 16.31 5.03
CA PRO A 485 -10.80 16.09 3.63
C PRO A 485 -10.82 17.37 2.78
N GLU A 486 -11.20 18.50 3.38
CA GLU A 486 -11.26 19.82 2.74
C GLU A 486 -9.89 20.42 2.45
N ASP A 487 -8.84 19.92 3.11
CA ASP A 487 -7.44 20.32 2.89
C ASP A 487 -6.81 19.62 1.68
N GLN A 488 -7.58 18.82 0.96
CA GLN A 488 -7.16 18.16 -0.27
C GLN A 488 -7.60 18.98 -1.49
N GLU A 489 -6.73 19.06 -2.47
CA GLU A 489 -7.01 19.74 -3.74
C GLU A 489 -6.54 18.90 -4.91
N THR A 490 -7.31 18.88 -6.01
CA THR A 490 -6.87 18.24 -7.26
C THR A 490 -6.19 19.27 -8.15
N LEU A 491 -4.93 18.99 -8.50
CA LEU A 491 -4.13 19.79 -9.44
C LEU A 491 -3.94 19.06 -10.77
N VAL A 492 -3.69 19.86 -11.81
CA VAL A 492 -3.06 19.42 -13.05
C VAL A 492 -1.69 20.04 -13.09
N THR A 493 -0.65 19.25 -13.16
CA THR A 493 0.74 19.73 -13.24
C THR A 493 1.45 19.05 -14.40
N GLY A 494 2.13 19.84 -15.21
CA GLY A 494 3.01 19.36 -16.28
C GLY A 494 4.41 19.93 -16.14
N ILE A 495 5.41 19.14 -16.55
CA ILE A 495 6.81 19.56 -16.66
C ILE A 495 7.33 19.25 -18.06
N LEU A 496 8.11 20.15 -18.61
CA LEU A 496 8.92 19.96 -19.80
C LEU A 496 10.40 20.04 -19.43
N VAL A 497 11.17 19.09 -19.90
CA VAL A 497 12.62 18.98 -19.60
C VAL A 497 13.38 18.91 -20.92
N GLY A 498 14.47 19.66 -21.04
CA GLY A 498 15.38 19.59 -22.16
C GLY A 498 14.95 20.45 -23.35
N HIS A 499 14.45 19.86 -24.42
CA HIS A 499 14.16 20.56 -25.70
C HIS A 499 12.72 20.31 -26.15
N THR A 500 12.23 21.17 -27.04
CA THR A 500 10.85 21.14 -27.56
C THR A 500 10.52 19.98 -28.48
N GLY A 501 11.49 19.19 -28.90
CA GLY A 501 11.28 18.02 -29.73
C GLY A 501 12.57 17.22 -29.96
N PRO A 502 12.51 16.08 -30.63
CA PRO A 502 13.67 15.28 -30.96
C PRO A 502 14.61 16.02 -31.93
N LYS A 503 15.86 15.57 -31.97
CA LYS A 503 16.81 16.09 -32.96
C LYS A 503 16.33 15.74 -34.38
N ASP A 504 16.12 16.76 -35.22
CA ASP A 504 15.68 16.64 -36.60
C ASP A 504 16.71 17.23 -37.54
N ARG A 505 16.74 16.70 -38.76
CA ARG A 505 17.61 17.24 -39.86
C ARG A 505 17.06 18.52 -40.48
N PHE A 506 15.77 18.80 -40.34
CA PHE A 506 15.07 19.90 -40.98
C PHE A 506 15.05 21.20 -40.17
N GLY A 507 15.48 21.18 -38.93
CA GLY A 507 15.49 22.35 -38.07
C GLY A 507 16.31 22.20 -36.80
N ALA A 508 16.72 23.34 -36.25
CA ALA A 508 17.35 23.38 -34.93
C ALA A 508 16.27 23.26 -33.83
N ARG A 509 16.40 22.26 -32.97
CA ARG A 509 15.59 22.19 -31.76
C ARG A 509 16.04 23.28 -30.80
N ARG A 510 15.10 23.95 -30.13
CA ARG A 510 15.40 24.88 -29.06
C ARG A 510 15.16 24.24 -27.67
N ALA A 511 15.82 24.74 -26.67
CA ALA A 511 15.53 24.38 -25.29
C ALA A 511 14.11 24.87 -24.94
N VAL A 512 13.45 24.11 -24.01
CA VAL A 512 12.16 24.54 -23.46
C VAL A 512 12.33 25.81 -22.63
N ASP A 513 11.33 26.67 -22.65
CA ASP A 513 11.35 27.94 -21.92
C ASP A 513 10.00 28.23 -21.20
N ALA A 514 9.95 29.33 -20.46
CA ALA A 514 8.77 29.73 -19.71
C ALA A 514 7.51 29.97 -20.60
N PHE A 515 7.68 30.28 -21.87
CA PHE A 515 6.56 30.52 -22.79
C PHE A 515 5.92 29.21 -23.26
N ASP A 516 6.68 28.09 -23.29
CA ASP A 516 6.13 26.77 -23.55
C ASP A 516 5.17 26.40 -22.40
N ALA A 517 5.67 26.50 -21.16
CA ALA A 517 4.84 26.22 -19.98
C ALA A 517 3.62 27.16 -19.87
N LYS A 518 3.76 28.43 -20.30
CA LYS A 518 2.64 29.38 -20.36
C LYS A 518 1.58 28.94 -21.36
N ALA A 519 1.98 28.60 -22.56
CA ALA A 519 1.07 28.19 -23.64
C ALA A 519 0.27 26.96 -23.20
N ASP A 520 0.94 25.97 -22.60
CA ASP A 520 0.33 24.74 -22.13
C ASP A 520 -0.62 24.99 -20.93
N ALA A 521 -0.22 25.82 -19.98
CA ALA A 521 -1.09 26.22 -18.86
C ALA A 521 -2.36 26.92 -19.34
N GLU A 522 -2.24 27.84 -20.30
CA GLU A 522 -3.37 28.58 -20.89
C GLU A 522 -4.27 27.63 -21.70
N ALA A 523 -3.70 26.68 -22.45
CA ALA A 523 -4.44 25.66 -23.18
C ALA A 523 -5.25 24.76 -22.24
N VAL A 524 -4.66 24.30 -21.13
CA VAL A 524 -5.34 23.51 -20.09
C VAL A 524 -6.46 24.35 -19.46
N LEU A 525 -6.18 25.56 -19.01
CA LEU A 525 -7.19 26.46 -18.43
C LEU A 525 -8.36 26.71 -19.37
N SER A 526 -8.09 26.94 -20.64
CA SER A 526 -9.12 27.13 -21.67
C SER A 526 -9.99 25.89 -21.84
N ALA A 527 -9.38 24.71 -21.90
CA ALA A 527 -10.09 23.44 -22.00
C ALA A 527 -10.98 23.15 -20.79
N LEU A 528 -10.57 23.62 -19.61
CA LEU A 528 -11.33 23.50 -18.36
C LEU A 528 -12.42 24.57 -18.19
N GLY A 529 -12.53 25.51 -19.13
CA GLY A 529 -13.53 26.56 -19.16
C GLY A 529 -13.19 27.77 -18.29
N ALA A 530 -11.90 28.05 -18.08
CA ALA A 530 -11.46 29.27 -17.43
C ALA A 530 -11.75 30.50 -18.33
N PRO A 531 -12.00 31.70 -17.76
CA PRO A 531 -12.13 32.94 -18.52
C PRO A 531 -10.84 33.28 -19.27
N ALA A 532 -10.95 33.81 -20.50
CA ALA A 532 -9.80 34.07 -21.37
C ALA A 532 -8.85 35.19 -20.87
N LYS A 533 -9.35 36.15 -20.08
CA LYS A 533 -8.54 37.27 -19.59
C LYS A 533 -8.03 36.97 -18.18
N LEU A 534 -6.78 36.57 -18.08
CA LEU A 534 -6.08 36.31 -16.83
C LEU A 534 -5.05 37.40 -16.54
N MET A 535 -4.89 37.70 -15.25
CA MET A 535 -3.78 38.52 -14.76
C MET A 535 -2.54 37.65 -14.55
N HIS A 536 -1.38 38.21 -14.83
CA HIS A 536 -0.09 37.60 -14.56
C HIS A 536 0.52 38.27 -13.31
N LEU A 537 0.70 37.50 -12.23
CA LEU A 537 1.29 37.98 -10.99
C LEU A 537 2.68 37.42 -10.83
N ARG A 538 3.67 38.27 -10.52
CA ARG A 538 5.09 37.89 -10.43
C ARG A 538 5.51 37.39 -9.05
N ASP A 539 4.68 37.48 -8.06
CA ASP A 539 4.92 37.01 -6.68
C ASP A 539 4.83 35.46 -6.59
N VAL A 540 5.76 34.76 -7.22
CA VAL A 540 5.77 33.28 -7.27
C VAL A 540 6.44 32.69 -6.03
N ASN A 541 6.14 31.40 -5.76
CA ASN A 541 6.74 30.65 -4.68
C ASN A 541 8.23 30.38 -4.95
N ALA A 542 9.03 30.09 -3.92
CA ALA A 542 10.47 30.00 -3.96
C ALA A 542 11.04 28.90 -4.91
N TRP A 543 10.27 27.91 -5.24
CA TRP A 543 10.66 26.84 -6.18
C TRP A 543 10.57 27.26 -7.66
N TRP A 544 9.95 28.40 -7.95
CA TRP A 544 9.91 29.00 -9.26
C TRP A 544 11.05 30.00 -9.47
N HIS A 545 11.50 30.13 -10.71
CA HIS A 545 12.48 31.16 -11.08
C HIS A 545 11.86 32.55 -10.99
N PRO A 546 12.42 33.49 -10.19
CA PRO A 546 11.77 34.78 -9.91
C PRO A 546 11.56 35.68 -11.15
N GLY A 547 12.40 35.54 -12.17
CA GLY A 547 12.31 36.34 -13.42
C GLY A 547 11.66 35.63 -14.59
N GLN A 548 11.36 34.30 -14.46
CA GLN A 548 10.86 33.49 -15.58
C GLN A 548 9.64 32.66 -15.19
N ALA A 549 8.82 33.15 -14.26
CA ALA A 549 7.61 32.50 -13.84
C ALA A 549 6.53 33.53 -13.45
N ALA A 550 5.28 33.11 -13.52
CA ALA A 550 4.14 33.92 -13.06
C ALA A 550 2.97 33.04 -12.61
N LYS A 551 2.11 33.62 -11.77
CA LYS A 551 0.78 33.06 -11.45
C LYS A 551 -0.24 33.54 -12.48
N LEU A 552 -1.17 32.68 -12.84
CA LEU A 552 -2.35 32.97 -13.64
C LEU A 552 -3.55 33.18 -12.72
N SER A 553 -4.17 34.34 -12.75
CA SER A 553 -5.16 34.75 -11.73
C SER A 553 -6.37 35.47 -12.31
N LEU A 554 -7.53 35.25 -11.71
CA LEU A 554 -8.74 36.02 -11.91
C LEU A 554 -8.84 37.10 -10.82
N GLY A 555 -8.31 38.29 -11.12
CA GLY A 555 -8.09 39.32 -10.12
C GLY A 555 -6.97 38.95 -9.13
N PRO A 556 -6.72 39.81 -8.11
CA PRO A 556 -5.54 39.66 -7.27
C PRO A 556 -5.58 38.49 -6.29
N LYS A 557 -6.75 37.91 -6.03
CA LYS A 557 -6.94 36.91 -4.98
C LYS A 557 -7.22 35.47 -5.46
N ASN A 558 -7.76 35.30 -6.67
CA ASN A 558 -8.14 33.99 -7.19
C ASN A 558 -7.10 33.45 -8.17
N VAL A 559 -6.04 32.87 -7.64
CA VAL A 559 -4.98 32.25 -8.43
C VAL A 559 -5.47 30.89 -8.96
N LEU A 560 -5.54 30.77 -10.29
CA LEU A 560 -5.95 29.53 -10.97
C LEU A 560 -4.78 28.60 -11.26
N GLY A 561 -3.57 29.12 -11.28
CA GLY A 561 -2.37 28.31 -11.56
C GLY A 561 -1.09 29.14 -11.57
N ALA A 562 -0.01 28.47 -11.87
CA ALA A 562 1.30 29.07 -12.07
C ALA A 562 2.03 28.35 -13.22
N PHE A 563 2.96 29.04 -13.86
CA PHE A 563 3.81 28.51 -14.91
C PHE A 563 5.19 29.15 -14.90
N GLY A 564 6.14 28.53 -15.53
CA GLY A 564 7.45 29.10 -15.78
C GLY A 564 8.62 28.13 -15.59
N ALA A 565 9.83 28.67 -15.57
CA ALA A 565 11.02 27.90 -15.24
C ALA A 565 11.07 27.59 -13.75
N LEU A 566 11.52 26.40 -13.39
CA LEU A 566 11.83 26.08 -12.00
C LEU A 566 13.14 26.76 -11.57
N HIS A 567 13.24 27.06 -10.27
CA HIS A 567 14.44 27.64 -9.74
C HIS A 567 15.64 26.69 -9.90
N PRO A 568 16.83 27.15 -10.29
CA PRO A 568 18.02 26.28 -10.47
C PRO A 568 18.31 25.38 -9.26
N ARG A 569 18.17 25.89 -8.04
CA ARG A 569 18.32 25.10 -6.80
C ARG A 569 17.30 23.96 -6.70
N THR A 570 16.08 24.17 -7.18
CA THR A 570 15.04 23.12 -7.22
C THR A 570 15.42 22.04 -8.22
N VAL A 571 15.87 22.42 -9.41
CA VAL A 571 16.32 21.50 -10.46
C VAL A 571 17.51 20.67 -10.00
N GLU A 572 18.50 21.32 -9.36
CA GLU A 572 19.70 20.68 -8.81
C GLU A 572 19.36 19.70 -7.68
N ALA A 573 18.43 20.04 -6.77
CA ALA A 573 18.04 19.19 -5.65
C ALA A 573 17.44 17.85 -6.11
N PHE A 574 16.83 17.80 -7.28
CA PHE A 574 16.35 16.57 -7.91
C PHE A 574 17.34 15.92 -8.89
N GLY A 575 18.56 16.45 -9.02
CA GLY A 575 19.62 15.92 -9.88
C GLY A 575 19.33 16.02 -11.37
N LEU A 576 18.41 16.91 -11.77
CA LEU A 576 18.05 17.10 -13.17
C LEU A 576 19.05 17.96 -13.93
N LYS A 577 19.20 17.70 -15.22
CA LYS A 577 20.08 18.44 -16.13
C LYS A 577 19.26 19.14 -17.20
N GLY A 578 19.73 20.32 -17.63
CA GLY A 578 19.09 21.13 -18.66
C GLY A 578 17.96 22.01 -18.13
N ASN A 579 17.21 22.63 -19.07
CA ASN A 579 16.09 23.49 -18.71
C ASN A 579 14.91 22.65 -18.23
N VAL A 580 14.28 23.10 -17.15
CA VAL A 580 13.06 22.50 -16.62
C VAL A 580 12.04 23.60 -16.45
N VAL A 581 10.94 23.49 -17.16
CA VAL A 581 9.79 24.40 -17.04
C VAL A 581 8.55 23.61 -16.65
N ALA A 582 7.62 24.26 -15.96
CA ALA A 582 6.45 23.59 -15.43
C ALA A 582 5.22 24.49 -15.46
N PHE A 583 4.06 23.87 -15.36
CA PHE A 583 2.82 24.54 -14.99
C PHE A 583 2.09 23.75 -13.92
N ALA A 584 1.28 24.44 -13.12
CA ALA A 584 0.35 23.84 -12.15
C ALA A 584 -0.98 24.59 -12.21
N VAL A 585 -2.10 23.87 -12.31
CA VAL A 585 -3.45 24.42 -12.43
C VAL A 585 -4.36 23.84 -11.37
N HIS A 586 -5.04 24.73 -10.65
CA HIS A 586 -6.02 24.43 -9.60
C HIS A 586 -7.41 24.22 -10.19
N ILE A 587 -7.85 22.97 -10.37
CA ILE A 587 -9.13 22.65 -11.03
C ILE A 587 -10.32 23.27 -10.29
N ALA A 588 -10.32 23.20 -8.97
CA ALA A 588 -11.43 23.66 -8.13
C ALA A 588 -11.58 25.19 -8.12
N LYS A 589 -10.50 25.95 -8.36
CA LYS A 589 -10.51 27.42 -8.35
C LYS A 589 -11.05 28.02 -9.64
N ILE A 590 -11.22 27.22 -10.69
CA ILE A 590 -11.82 27.68 -11.94
C ILE A 590 -13.33 27.88 -11.72
N PRO A 591 -13.89 29.06 -11.95
CA PRO A 591 -15.30 29.32 -11.70
C PRO A 591 -16.20 28.45 -12.60
N THR A 592 -17.38 28.12 -12.09
CA THR A 592 -18.40 27.43 -12.87
C THR A 592 -19.01 28.42 -13.86
N PRO A 593 -19.09 28.11 -15.16
CA PRO A 593 -19.72 28.98 -16.14
C PRO A 593 -21.20 29.26 -15.78
N ASN A 594 -21.60 30.52 -15.85
CA ASN A 594 -23.00 30.95 -15.64
C ASN A 594 -23.90 30.65 -16.86
N ALA A 595 -23.43 29.91 -17.83
CA ALA A 595 -24.16 29.64 -19.06
C ALA A 595 -25.41 28.78 -18.79
N LYS A 596 -26.57 29.28 -19.18
CA LYS A 596 -27.88 28.58 -19.05
C LYS A 596 -28.04 27.44 -20.07
N GLY A 597 -27.05 27.14 -20.91
CA GLY A 597 -27.07 26.10 -21.92
C GLY A 597 -25.69 25.86 -22.54
N ILE A 598 -25.60 24.82 -23.37
CA ILE A 598 -24.39 24.46 -24.13
C ILE A 598 -24.31 25.16 -25.49
N THR A 599 -25.31 25.95 -25.83
CA THR A 599 -25.40 26.64 -27.12
C THR A 599 -24.36 27.78 -27.16
N ARG A 600 -23.49 27.75 -28.15
CA ARG A 600 -22.59 28.86 -28.43
C ARG A 600 -23.37 29.98 -29.12
N PRO A 601 -22.99 31.28 -28.91
CA PRO A 601 -23.58 32.37 -29.65
C PRO A 601 -23.33 32.19 -31.15
N ALA A 602 -24.21 32.71 -31.97
CA ALA A 602 -24.02 32.69 -33.41
C ALA A 602 -22.70 33.38 -33.79
N LEU A 603 -22.01 32.84 -34.76
CA LEU A 603 -20.82 33.49 -35.32
C LEU A 603 -21.21 34.82 -35.97
N ALA A 604 -20.67 35.93 -35.47
CA ALA A 604 -20.80 37.22 -36.09
C ALA A 604 -19.62 37.42 -37.06
N LEU A 605 -19.87 37.26 -38.33
CA LEU A 605 -18.92 37.56 -39.38
C LEU A 605 -19.00 39.05 -39.71
N ASN A 606 -17.88 39.66 -40.05
CA ASN A 606 -17.80 41.02 -40.53
C ASN A 606 -17.38 41.00 -42.02
N ASP A 607 -18.18 41.61 -42.86
CA ASP A 607 -17.95 41.62 -44.30
C ASP A 607 -16.92 42.72 -44.72
N LEU A 608 -16.54 43.60 -43.79
CA LEU A 608 -15.56 44.65 -44.03
C LEU A 608 -14.13 44.18 -43.74
N GLN A 609 -13.20 44.53 -44.59
CA GLN A 609 -11.79 44.18 -44.45
C GLN A 609 -11.17 44.91 -43.25
N ALA A 610 -10.46 44.13 -42.42
CA ALA A 610 -9.70 44.70 -41.29
C ALA A 610 -8.41 45.37 -41.83
N VAL A 611 -7.91 46.33 -41.08
CA VAL A 611 -6.67 47.04 -41.34
C VAL A 611 -5.69 46.81 -40.22
N GLU A 612 -4.45 46.43 -40.53
CA GLU A 612 -3.38 46.28 -39.55
C GLU A 612 -2.42 47.47 -39.60
N ARG A 613 -1.96 47.94 -38.46
CA ARG A 613 -0.95 48.99 -38.30
C ARG A 613 0.04 48.60 -37.22
N ASP A 614 1.32 48.82 -37.53
CA ASP A 614 2.42 48.53 -36.62
C ASP A 614 2.90 49.81 -35.96
N PHE A 615 3.19 49.69 -34.67
CA PHE A 615 3.77 50.78 -33.86
C PHE A 615 4.94 50.21 -33.06
N ALA A 616 6.05 50.94 -33.05
CA ALA A 616 7.19 50.66 -32.19
C ALA A 616 7.32 51.76 -31.13
N PHE A 617 7.30 51.39 -29.86
CA PHE A 617 7.41 52.34 -28.75
C PHE A 617 8.70 52.13 -27.98
N LEU A 618 9.41 53.23 -27.72
CA LEU A 618 10.48 53.28 -26.73
C LEU A 618 9.88 53.45 -25.36
N VAL A 619 10.18 52.53 -24.47
CA VAL A 619 9.69 52.53 -23.06
C VAL A 619 10.82 52.16 -22.11
N ASP A 620 10.66 52.49 -20.84
CA ASP A 620 11.60 51.99 -19.81
C ASP A 620 11.64 50.45 -19.81
N SER A 621 12.80 49.88 -19.58
CA SER A 621 13.00 48.40 -19.54
C SER A 621 12.05 47.67 -18.57
N GLY A 622 11.67 48.34 -17.50
CA GLY A 622 10.71 47.79 -16.50
C GLY A 622 9.23 47.80 -16.95
N VAL A 623 8.89 48.42 -18.07
CA VAL A 623 7.49 48.44 -18.56
C VAL A 623 7.13 47.08 -19.11
N GLU A 624 6.05 46.50 -18.53
CA GLU A 624 5.53 45.20 -18.98
C GLU A 624 4.82 45.36 -20.36
N ALA A 625 5.07 44.45 -21.29
CA ALA A 625 4.44 44.46 -22.60
C ALA A 625 2.91 44.45 -22.53
N ILE A 626 2.30 43.71 -21.58
CA ILE A 626 0.84 43.67 -21.39
C ILE A 626 0.27 45.02 -21.00
N ALA A 627 1.01 45.86 -20.30
CA ALA A 627 0.59 47.16 -19.91
C ALA A 627 0.50 48.11 -21.13
N LEU A 628 1.43 47.97 -22.07
CA LEU A 628 1.41 48.71 -23.34
C LEU A 628 0.24 48.20 -24.22
N VAL A 629 0.08 46.89 -24.34
CA VAL A 629 -1.03 46.26 -25.07
C VAL A 629 -2.39 46.76 -24.58
N ASN A 630 -2.60 46.81 -23.25
CA ASN A 630 -3.82 47.27 -22.66
C ASN A 630 -4.06 48.77 -22.89
N ALA A 631 -3.01 49.58 -22.85
CA ALA A 631 -3.10 50.98 -23.16
C ALA A 631 -3.52 51.22 -24.62
N ALA A 632 -2.86 50.52 -25.56
CA ALA A 632 -3.20 50.61 -26.99
C ALA A 632 -4.62 50.11 -27.28
N ALA A 633 -5.00 48.93 -26.76
CA ALA A 633 -6.36 48.40 -26.92
C ALA A 633 -7.45 49.30 -26.33
N GLY A 634 -7.14 50.06 -25.28
CA GLY A 634 -8.03 51.01 -24.64
C GLY A 634 -8.20 52.32 -25.43
N ALA A 635 -7.46 52.56 -26.53
CA ALA A 635 -7.49 53.79 -27.28
C ALA A 635 -8.80 53.96 -28.07
N ASP A 636 -9.28 52.89 -28.69
CA ASP A 636 -10.57 52.89 -29.38
C ASP A 636 -11.23 51.49 -29.29
N LYS A 637 -12.11 51.31 -28.35
CA LYS A 637 -12.78 50.03 -28.11
C LYS A 637 -13.77 49.59 -29.19
N ALA A 638 -14.19 50.53 -30.05
CA ALA A 638 -15.13 50.24 -31.12
C ALA A 638 -14.43 49.67 -32.36
N LEU A 639 -13.22 50.12 -32.64
CA LEU A 639 -12.47 49.79 -33.85
C LEU A 639 -11.30 48.80 -33.60
N ILE A 640 -10.65 48.88 -32.45
CA ILE A 640 -9.52 48.01 -32.14
C ILE A 640 -10.03 46.62 -31.78
N GLU A 641 -9.81 45.65 -32.65
CA GLU A 641 -10.17 44.25 -32.43
C GLU A 641 -9.13 43.53 -31.58
N SER A 642 -7.85 43.70 -31.92
CA SER A 642 -6.75 43.07 -31.23
C SER A 642 -5.46 43.88 -31.25
N VAL A 643 -4.62 43.67 -30.25
CA VAL A 643 -3.26 44.22 -30.16
C VAL A 643 -2.32 43.09 -29.81
N ARG A 644 -1.27 42.94 -30.59
CA ARG A 644 -0.27 41.86 -30.41
C ARG A 644 1.14 42.45 -30.41
N VAL A 645 1.97 42.04 -29.45
CA VAL A 645 3.43 42.30 -29.50
C VAL A 645 4.06 41.31 -30.48
N PHE A 646 4.87 41.80 -31.42
CA PHE A 646 5.55 40.95 -32.36
C PHE A 646 7.07 41.06 -32.27
N ASP A 647 7.62 42.13 -31.63
CA ASP A 647 9.05 42.29 -31.44
C ASP A 647 9.38 43.04 -30.15
N GLU A 648 10.49 42.68 -29.52
CA GLU A 648 11.08 43.37 -28.38
C GLU A 648 12.60 43.49 -28.58
N PHE A 649 13.11 44.71 -28.61
CA PHE A 649 14.54 44.98 -28.70
C PHE A 649 15.03 45.62 -27.40
N THR A 650 15.98 44.95 -26.73
CA THR A 650 16.53 45.36 -25.44
C THR A 650 17.94 45.94 -25.50
N GLY A 651 18.54 46.04 -26.67
CA GLY A 651 19.91 46.52 -26.89
C GLY A 651 20.06 48.03 -26.95
N LEU A 652 19.19 48.81 -26.26
CA LEU A 652 19.22 50.27 -26.23
C LEU A 652 19.95 50.78 -25.00
N ASP A 653 20.73 51.85 -25.16
CA ASP A 653 21.37 52.56 -24.06
C ASP A 653 20.33 53.31 -23.20
N GLY A 654 20.65 53.57 -21.91
CA GLY A 654 19.83 54.37 -21.01
C GLY A 654 18.69 53.65 -20.32
N GLY A 655 18.70 52.30 -20.25
CA GLY A 655 17.69 51.52 -19.51
C GLY A 655 16.33 51.46 -20.23
N GLN A 656 16.31 51.62 -21.51
CA GLN A 656 15.13 51.58 -22.39
C GLN A 656 15.09 50.33 -23.23
N LYS A 657 13.91 49.97 -23.69
CA LYS A 657 13.65 48.92 -24.69
C LYS A 657 12.63 49.41 -25.71
N SER A 658 12.68 48.84 -26.92
CA SER A 658 11.67 49.04 -27.96
C SER A 658 10.68 47.89 -27.98
N LEU A 659 9.39 48.18 -27.83
CA LEU A 659 8.31 47.20 -27.98
C LEU A 659 7.53 47.50 -29.24
N ALA A 660 7.47 46.54 -30.15
CA ALA A 660 6.72 46.67 -31.40
C ALA A 660 5.38 45.88 -31.27
N ILE A 661 4.31 46.57 -31.63
CA ILE A 661 2.96 46.02 -31.60
C ILE A 661 2.26 46.16 -32.94
N THR A 662 1.52 45.11 -33.34
CA THR A 662 0.52 45.20 -34.40
C THR A 662 -0.85 45.44 -33.80
N VAL A 663 -1.55 46.44 -34.28
CA VAL A 663 -2.94 46.76 -33.92
C VAL A 663 -3.83 46.47 -35.13
N ARG A 664 -4.83 45.59 -34.91
CA ARG A 664 -5.83 45.23 -35.90
C ARG A 664 -7.10 46.04 -35.65
N LEU A 665 -7.46 46.84 -36.65
CA LEU A 665 -8.66 47.66 -36.68
C LEU A 665 -9.75 46.96 -37.49
N GLN A 666 -10.92 46.72 -36.90
CA GLN A 666 -12.04 46.07 -37.57
C GLN A 666 -13.19 47.07 -37.70
N PRO A 667 -13.42 47.62 -38.88
CA PRO A 667 -14.58 48.45 -39.16
C PRO A 667 -15.86 47.63 -39.06
N LYS A 668 -16.97 48.27 -38.65
CA LYS A 668 -18.27 47.60 -38.47
C LYS A 668 -19.32 48.02 -39.46
N ASP A 669 -19.35 49.32 -39.81
CA ASP A 669 -20.42 49.92 -40.59
C ASP A 669 -19.96 50.38 -41.99
N LYS A 670 -18.70 50.76 -42.13
CA LYS A 670 -18.10 51.22 -43.43
C LYS A 670 -16.61 50.97 -43.42
N THR A 671 -16.01 50.90 -44.58
CA THR A 671 -14.54 50.88 -44.76
C THR A 671 -13.91 52.15 -44.19
N LEU A 672 -12.83 52.03 -43.43
CA LEU A 672 -12.10 53.16 -42.82
C LEU A 672 -11.36 53.96 -43.92
N THR A 673 -11.41 55.28 -43.83
CA THR A 673 -10.58 56.18 -44.62
C THR A 673 -9.18 56.30 -44.00
N ASP A 674 -8.20 56.79 -44.78
CA ASP A 674 -6.83 57.00 -44.28
C ASP A 674 -6.81 57.99 -43.09
N GLU A 675 -7.64 59.05 -43.11
CA GLU A 675 -7.74 60.02 -42.04
C GLU A 675 -8.32 59.37 -40.73
N GLU A 676 -9.28 58.45 -40.88
CA GLU A 676 -9.85 57.73 -39.73
C GLU A 676 -8.80 56.75 -39.12
N ILE A 677 -8.01 56.11 -39.96
CA ILE A 677 -6.92 55.20 -39.52
C ILE A 677 -5.82 56.00 -38.80
N GLU A 678 -5.42 57.15 -39.36
CA GLU A 678 -4.44 58.03 -38.72
C GLU A 678 -4.94 58.62 -37.39
N ALA A 679 -6.21 58.97 -37.31
CA ALA A 679 -6.82 59.46 -36.08
C ALA A 679 -6.82 58.38 -34.95
N VAL A 680 -7.07 57.13 -35.30
CA VAL A 680 -6.97 56.03 -34.33
C VAL A 680 -5.50 55.81 -33.95
N GLY A 681 -4.56 55.88 -34.91
CA GLY A 681 -3.13 55.82 -34.63
C GLY A 681 -2.65 56.85 -33.64
N ALA A 682 -3.07 58.13 -33.86
CA ALA A 682 -2.77 59.20 -32.92
C ALA A 682 -3.33 58.98 -31.51
N LYS A 683 -4.55 58.45 -31.39
CA LYS A 683 -5.13 58.08 -30.08
C LYS A 683 -4.33 56.97 -29.39
N ILE A 684 -3.81 56.00 -30.16
CA ILE A 684 -2.95 54.90 -29.63
C ILE A 684 -1.69 55.50 -29.04
N VAL A 685 -0.98 56.35 -29.84
CA VAL A 685 0.26 56.99 -29.40
C VAL A 685 0.05 57.82 -28.15
N GLU A 686 -1.01 58.65 -28.14
CA GLU A 686 -1.38 59.47 -26.96
C GLU A 686 -1.68 58.60 -25.70
N LYS A 687 -2.45 57.54 -25.85
CA LYS A 687 -2.80 56.65 -24.75
C LYS A 687 -1.58 55.91 -24.20
N VAL A 688 -0.73 55.38 -25.05
CA VAL A 688 0.50 54.70 -24.65
C VAL A 688 1.46 55.67 -23.96
N GLY A 689 1.63 56.89 -24.53
CA GLY A 689 2.44 57.94 -23.95
C GLY A 689 1.98 58.32 -22.54
N LYS A 690 0.67 58.59 -22.37
CA LYS A 690 0.06 58.97 -21.05
C LYS A 690 0.15 57.82 -20.04
N ALA A 691 -0.08 56.61 -20.43
CA ALA A 691 -0.16 55.49 -19.51
C ALA A 691 1.21 54.94 -19.09
N LYS A 692 2.22 54.96 -20.00
CA LYS A 692 3.51 54.26 -19.82
C LYS A 692 4.75 55.06 -20.23
N GLY A 693 4.58 56.31 -20.54
CA GLY A 693 5.69 57.19 -20.99
C GLY A 693 6.28 56.72 -22.32
N GLY A 694 5.59 55.86 -23.10
CA GLY A 694 6.07 55.32 -24.35
C GLY A 694 6.14 56.42 -25.45
N VAL A 695 7.30 56.56 -26.07
CA VAL A 695 7.55 57.43 -27.18
C VAL A 695 7.56 56.61 -28.48
N LEU A 696 6.78 57.05 -29.47
CA LEU A 696 6.79 56.35 -30.77
C LEU A 696 8.20 56.46 -31.38
N ARG A 697 8.74 55.32 -31.76
CA ARG A 697 10.01 55.24 -32.47
C ARG A 697 9.75 55.53 -33.95
N GLY A 698 10.28 56.61 -34.42
CA GLY A 698 10.17 57.03 -35.82
C GLY A 698 10.91 56.14 -36.79
#